data_69ef63e5f33be6b5e3b44012a051efae
#
_entry.id   69ef63e5f33be6b5e3b44012a051efae
#
_cell.length_a   1.000
_cell.length_b   1.000
_cell.length_c   1.000
_cell.angle_alpha   90.00
_cell.angle_beta   90.00
_cell.angle_gamma   90.00
#
_symmetry.space_group_name_H-M   'P 1'
#
loop_
_entity.id
_entity.type
_entity.pdbx_description
1 polymer ?
#
loop_
_entity_poly.entity_id
_entity_poly.type
_entity_poly.pdbx_seq_one_letter_code
_entity_poly.pdbx_strand_id
1 'polypeptide(L)'
;MTLQEIITNNNSLPASLIANDVNETLAGNQSLVVTAPPGAGKSTLLPLTILTGLNNDGGKILMLEPRRLAARQIAERMAQILGEEVGKTVGYRIRFENKVSKQTRIEVLTEGILTRMLVDDATLEGVSVVIFDEFHERSINSDLALALTRQAQEIIRPDLKIVIMSATIDASNICAALKAPLIESEGRMFPVEINYTTTETDRHNTISANSNYSSSSIASATASAIVKAHEEHEGDILAFLPGQGEIERCMELLGTSLSPTEVMPLYGNLSSEQQRRAIAPSRQGERKVVLATPIAETSITIEGVRVVVDSGLCRQVVFDSRTGLSHLETVRISRDMATQRMGRAGRVAEGTCYRLWTKASEHLMAEQRTAEIEDADLAPMILDIAAFGENNVETLPWLTLPPRANVFKAKNLLMQLGAIDENGNITPMGKQMSALPCHPRIARMILATQHSTFNTPHSTSASPTTQHSTFNTTHSTSLACDIAALLEEKDPLADSNNTDLSLRLSMLRSARKRKQKGRLARIAMIAAEYLRMAHANEDNSDPAPEEVGLLVAYAYPERIALSTNNVGDYRLASGDNMQLDSNDSLAAHKWLAIASLYSKLGNTGRVFLAAPLNPNDLDESIIKERDNISWDAKQGCVTMQKERRIGKLVVDSKPIHNADKEDVIYIICEAMSKNGLSMLTWSDEQVQRLQRRVAQVAAWHPELNIPDISTEHLTANAKDWLPLYLDEGGHVKSTANELRRLNLAEILWNIIPYELQTEIDRLAPTHIKVPTGSHIRIDYRQGAEAPVLSVRLQECFGMEQTPCVNDGQQPVLMELLSPGFKPVQLTQDLASFWKGTYFEVRKELRRRYPKHYWPENPLEAEAVKGVKRNN
;
A
#
# COMPACT_ATOMS: atom_id res chain seq x y z
N MET A 1 29.09 41.21 -20.19
CA MET A 1 29.40 40.49 -21.45
C MET A 1 28.17 40.46 -22.33
N THR A 2 28.35 40.72 -23.62
CA THR A 2 27.30 40.57 -24.63
C THR A 2 27.14 39.08 -25.00
N LEU A 3 26.01 38.75 -25.64
CA LEU A 3 25.76 37.38 -26.16
C LEU A 3 26.93 36.93 -27.06
N GLN A 4 27.39 37.82 -27.96
CA GLN A 4 28.46 37.49 -28.89
C GLN A 4 29.81 37.22 -28.19
N GLU A 5 30.14 37.97 -27.13
CA GLU A 5 31.33 37.72 -26.32
C GLU A 5 31.26 36.38 -25.60
N ILE A 6 30.09 36.01 -25.04
CA ILE A 6 29.88 34.72 -24.38
C ILE A 6 30.06 33.56 -25.37
N ILE A 7 29.44 33.66 -26.55
CA ILE A 7 29.55 32.63 -27.61
C ILE A 7 31.00 32.51 -28.10
N THR A 8 31.64 33.64 -28.41
CA THR A 8 33.00 33.67 -28.96
C THR A 8 34.04 33.10 -27.99
N ASN A 9 33.91 33.41 -26.71
CA ASN A 9 34.82 32.93 -25.67
C ASN A 9 34.62 31.42 -25.34
N ASN A 10 33.49 30.86 -25.74
CA ASN A 10 33.15 29.48 -25.50
C ASN A 10 32.85 28.71 -26.80
N ASN A 11 33.40 29.09 -27.92
CA ASN A 11 33.16 28.50 -29.25
C ASN A 11 33.57 27.04 -29.38
N SER A 12 34.37 26.52 -28.45
CA SER A 12 34.74 25.12 -28.37
C SER A 12 33.60 24.22 -27.87
N LEU A 13 32.58 24.77 -27.21
CA LEU A 13 31.43 24.04 -26.70
C LEU A 13 30.34 23.90 -27.78
N PRO A 14 29.82 22.70 -28.06
CA PRO A 14 28.77 22.51 -29.07
C PRO A 14 27.52 23.37 -28.86
N ALA A 15 27.15 23.66 -27.63
CA ALA A 15 26.01 24.50 -27.29
C ALA A 15 26.14 25.96 -27.82
N SER A 16 27.36 26.41 -28.13
CA SER A 16 27.61 27.74 -28.72
C SER A 16 27.02 27.87 -30.12
N LEU A 17 26.94 26.76 -30.86
CA LEU A 17 26.43 26.74 -32.24
C LEU A 17 24.91 26.96 -32.31
N ILE A 18 24.18 26.47 -31.28
CA ILE A 18 22.71 26.58 -31.23
C ILE A 18 22.23 27.78 -30.38
N ALA A 19 23.10 28.52 -29.76
CA ALA A 19 22.75 29.59 -28.81
C ALA A 19 21.88 30.70 -29.42
N ASN A 20 22.12 31.09 -30.67
CA ASN A 20 21.28 32.06 -31.39
C ASN A 20 19.91 31.49 -31.71
N ASP A 21 19.86 30.27 -32.22
CA ASP A 21 18.60 29.57 -32.58
C ASP A 21 17.72 29.38 -31.35
N VAL A 22 18.32 29.09 -30.19
CA VAL A 22 17.60 28.98 -28.89
C VAL A 22 16.94 30.31 -28.53
N ASN A 23 17.66 31.43 -28.64
CA ASN A 23 17.14 32.76 -28.31
C ASN A 23 16.04 33.20 -29.31
N GLU A 24 16.25 33.00 -30.60
CA GLU A 24 15.27 33.32 -31.65
C GLU A 24 14.00 32.48 -31.49
N THR A 25 14.14 31.17 -31.28
CA THR A 25 13.00 30.26 -31.10
C THR A 25 12.24 30.57 -29.82
N LEU A 26 12.96 30.88 -28.71
CA LEU A 26 12.32 31.20 -27.44
C LEU A 26 11.62 32.56 -27.47
N ALA A 27 12.08 33.50 -28.31
CA ALA A 27 11.38 34.78 -28.51
C ALA A 27 9.97 34.57 -29.08
N GLY A 28 9.79 33.63 -30.01
CA GLY A 28 8.53 33.35 -30.69
C GLY A 28 7.66 32.27 -30.01
N ASN A 29 8.16 31.52 -29.05
CA ASN A 29 7.49 30.43 -28.42
C ASN A 29 7.45 30.52 -26.89
N GLN A 30 6.43 29.98 -26.26
CA GLN A 30 6.28 29.89 -24.81
C GLN A 30 7.10 28.75 -24.18
N SER A 31 7.34 27.69 -24.95
CA SER A 31 8.10 26.53 -24.49
C SER A 31 9.10 26.09 -25.57
N LEU A 32 10.22 25.54 -25.14
CA LEU A 32 11.29 25.04 -26.01
C LEU A 32 11.90 23.79 -25.42
N VAL A 33 12.18 22.80 -26.25
CA VAL A 33 12.95 21.60 -25.89
C VAL A 33 14.31 21.66 -26.57
N VAL A 34 15.38 21.43 -25.79
CA VAL A 34 16.75 21.39 -26.26
C VAL A 34 17.35 20.03 -25.93
N THR A 35 17.83 19.29 -26.93
CA THR A 35 18.60 18.09 -26.73
C THR A 35 20.05 18.31 -27.09
N ALA A 36 20.94 17.91 -26.19
CA ALA A 36 22.37 18.00 -26.40
C ALA A 36 23.08 16.90 -25.59
N PRO A 37 24.12 16.24 -26.15
CA PRO A 37 24.84 15.24 -25.41
C PRO A 37 25.52 15.83 -24.17
N PRO A 38 25.82 14.96 -23.18
CA PRO A 38 26.52 15.41 -21.98
C PRO A 38 27.87 16.04 -22.30
N GLY A 39 28.19 17.20 -21.68
CA GLY A 39 29.42 17.92 -21.93
C GLY A 39 29.35 18.96 -23.08
N ALA A 40 28.25 19.03 -23.79
CA ALA A 40 28.05 20.05 -24.84
C ALA A 40 28.01 21.52 -24.34
N GLY A 41 27.95 21.75 -23.04
CA GLY A 41 27.83 23.06 -22.42
C GLY A 41 26.41 23.57 -22.24
N LYS A 42 25.37 22.71 -22.44
CA LYS A 42 23.96 23.08 -22.32
C LYS A 42 23.65 23.72 -20.95
N SER A 43 24.10 23.13 -19.86
CA SER A 43 23.78 23.58 -18.49
C SER A 43 24.53 24.83 -18.06
N THR A 44 25.64 25.16 -18.71
CA THR A 44 26.50 26.30 -18.33
C THR A 44 26.46 27.47 -19.31
N LEU A 45 26.27 27.20 -20.61
CA LEU A 45 26.29 28.21 -21.63
C LEU A 45 24.89 28.73 -22.00
N LEU A 46 23.92 27.82 -22.22
CA LEU A 46 22.58 28.20 -22.67
C LEU A 46 21.84 29.11 -21.67
N PRO A 47 21.88 28.88 -20.33
CA PRO A 47 21.23 29.81 -19.40
C PRO A 47 21.82 31.24 -19.48
N LEU A 48 23.15 31.38 -19.71
CA LEU A 48 23.79 32.68 -19.87
C LEU A 48 23.36 33.34 -21.19
N THR A 49 23.26 32.59 -22.27
CA THR A 49 22.81 33.12 -23.57
C THR A 49 21.34 33.49 -23.57
N ILE A 50 20.49 32.70 -22.92
CA ILE A 50 19.06 33.03 -22.71
C ILE A 50 18.92 34.33 -21.91
N LEU A 51 19.71 34.50 -20.85
CA LEU A 51 19.70 35.74 -20.05
C LEU A 51 20.01 36.99 -20.89
N THR A 52 20.94 36.90 -21.85
CA THR A 52 21.25 38.03 -22.73
C THR A 52 20.16 38.31 -23.77
N GLY A 53 19.36 37.30 -24.12
CA GLY A 53 18.19 37.40 -25.01
C GLY A 53 16.95 37.99 -24.33
N LEU A 54 16.87 37.90 -23.00
CA LEU A 54 15.83 38.58 -22.22
C LEU A 54 16.12 40.07 -22.24
N ASN A 55 15.36 40.83 -23.02
CA ASN A 55 15.42 42.31 -23.01
C ASN A 55 15.46 42.82 -21.57
N ASN A 56 16.03 44.01 -21.34
CA ASN A 56 16.32 44.64 -20.04
C ASN A 56 15.16 44.71 -19.00
N ASP A 57 14.15 43.89 -19.11
CA ASP A 57 12.93 43.87 -18.29
C ASP A 57 13.14 43.34 -16.85
N GLY A 58 14.40 43.11 -16.45
CA GLY A 58 14.73 42.72 -15.06
C GLY A 58 14.36 41.28 -14.69
N GLY A 59 13.78 40.49 -15.59
CA GLY A 59 13.31 39.12 -15.30
C GLY A 59 14.43 38.13 -14.97
N LYS A 60 14.15 37.20 -14.09
CA LYS A 60 15.04 36.14 -13.64
C LYS A 60 14.87 34.84 -14.42
N ILE A 61 15.90 34.03 -14.42
CA ILE A 61 15.87 32.62 -14.85
C ILE A 61 15.99 31.76 -13.63
N LEU A 62 15.04 30.84 -13.47
CA LEU A 62 15.14 29.73 -12.53
C LEU A 62 15.55 28.45 -13.28
N MET A 63 16.62 27.82 -12.86
CA MET A 63 17.13 26.60 -13.48
C MET A 63 17.11 25.44 -12.49
N LEU A 64 16.34 24.41 -12.79
CA LEU A 64 16.30 23.19 -11.98
C LEU A 64 17.45 22.28 -12.37
N GLU A 65 18.12 21.78 -11.33
CA GLU A 65 19.14 20.73 -11.42
C GLU A 65 18.86 19.67 -10.35
N PRO A 66 18.70 18.39 -10.68
CA PRO A 66 18.31 17.37 -9.72
C PRO A 66 19.32 17.15 -8.58
N ARG A 67 20.59 17.46 -8.82
CA ARG A 67 21.69 17.12 -7.91
C ARG A 67 22.33 18.34 -7.26
N ARG A 68 22.39 18.37 -5.91
CA ARG A 68 22.96 19.48 -5.13
C ARG A 68 24.40 19.85 -5.51
N LEU A 69 25.25 18.82 -5.75
CA LEU A 69 26.65 19.05 -6.13
C LEU A 69 26.74 19.67 -7.51
N ALA A 70 25.97 19.18 -8.46
CA ALA A 70 25.92 19.71 -9.82
C ALA A 70 25.36 21.15 -9.84
N ALA A 71 24.28 21.42 -9.11
CA ALA A 71 23.71 22.78 -9.01
C ALA A 71 24.75 23.79 -8.55
N ARG A 72 25.56 23.44 -7.53
CA ARG A 72 26.66 24.31 -7.07
C ARG A 72 27.73 24.47 -8.14
N GLN A 73 28.22 23.39 -8.73
CA GLN A 73 29.29 23.42 -9.75
C GLN A 73 28.86 24.18 -11.01
N ILE A 74 27.62 24.00 -11.46
CA ILE A 74 27.05 24.73 -12.60
C ILE A 74 27.01 26.24 -12.30
N ALA A 75 26.52 26.62 -11.13
CA ALA A 75 26.50 28.05 -10.72
C ALA A 75 27.92 28.65 -10.63
N GLU A 76 28.87 27.90 -10.02
CA GLU A 76 30.29 28.30 -9.95
C GLU A 76 30.89 28.47 -11.35
N ARG A 77 30.62 27.49 -12.26
CA ARG A 77 31.13 27.56 -13.63
C ARG A 77 30.54 28.74 -14.44
N MET A 78 29.24 28.96 -14.33
CA MET A 78 28.61 30.13 -14.99
C MET A 78 29.17 31.46 -14.46
N ALA A 79 29.35 31.59 -13.15
CA ALA A 79 29.96 32.75 -12.54
C ALA A 79 31.42 32.96 -13.05
N GLN A 80 32.20 31.88 -13.16
CA GLN A 80 33.56 31.91 -13.73
C GLN A 80 33.56 32.41 -15.20
N ILE A 81 32.60 31.92 -16.02
CA ILE A 81 32.46 32.39 -17.42
C ILE A 81 32.22 33.91 -17.47
N LEU A 82 31.44 34.45 -16.53
CA LEU A 82 31.18 35.88 -16.43
C LEU A 82 32.31 36.67 -15.75
N GLY A 83 33.31 35.97 -15.17
CA GLY A 83 34.37 36.63 -14.38
C GLY A 83 33.88 37.17 -13.03
N GLU A 84 32.86 36.58 -12.45
CA GLU A 84 32.20 37.03 -11.22
C GLU A 84 32.26 35.97 -10.11
N GLU A 85 32.00 36.42 -8.88
CA GLU A 85 31.75 35.51 -7.76
C GLU A 85 30.30 35.04 -7.76
N VAL A 86 30.11 33.79 -7.29
CA VAL A 86 28.74 33.19 -7.12
C VAL A 86 27.94 34.02 -6.10
N GLY A 87 26.69 34.34 -6.47
CA GLY A 87 25.79 35.16 -5.70
C GLY A 87 25.62 36.56 -6.29
N LYS A 88 26.40 36.95 -7.33
CA LYS A 88 26.13 38.16 -8.12
C LYS A 88 25.09 37.86 -9.22
N THR A 89 25.47 37.86 -10.48
CA THR A 89 24.55 37.56 -11.59
C THR A 89 24.02 36.12 -11.53
N VAL A 90 24.87 35.15 -11.14
CA VAL A 90 24.53 33.74 -11.00
C VAL A 90 24.61 33.33 -9.53
N GLY A 91 23.58 32.67 -9.04
CA GLY A 91 23.54 32.12 -7.69
C GLY A 91 22.90 30.74 -7.67
N TYR A 92 22.87 30.13 -6.50
CA TYR A 92 22.19 28.86 -6.30
C TYR A 92 21.39 28.79 -4.99
N ARG A 93 20.34 27.96 -4.98
CA ARG A 93 19.60 27.57 -3.78
C ARG A 93 19.50 26.05 -3.75
N ILE A 94 20.05 25.46 -2.70
CA ILE A 94 19.93 24.03 -2.43
C ILE A 94 19.44 23.82 -1.00
N ARG A 95 18.97 22.65 -0.65
CA ARG A 95 18.45 22.38 0.71
C ARG A 95 19.50 22.76 1.75
N PHE A 96 19.16 23.67 2.67
CA PHE A 96 19.97 24.20 3.75
C PHE A 96 21.13 25.13 3.36
N GLU A 97 21.29 25.49 2.07
CA GLU A 97 22.34 26.41 1.62
C GLU A 97 21.85 27.28 0.49
N ASN A 98 22.12 28.56 0.55
CA ASN A 98 21.87 29.49 -0.54
C ASN A 98 23.03 30.47 -0.72
N LYS A 99 23.27 30.85 -1.98
CA LYS A 99 24.19 31.95 -2.38
C LYS A 99 23.52 32.75 -3.47
N VAL A 100 22.63 33.64 -3.08
CA VAL A 100 21.91 34.57 -3.95
C VAL A 100 21.91 35.99 -3.35
N SER A 101 21.79 36.99 -4.18
CA SER A 101 21.64 38.38 -3.78
C SER A 101 20.52 39.09 -4.58
N LYS A 102 20.25 40.34 -4.32
CA LYS A 102 19.32 41.14 -5.12
C LYS A 102 19.74 41.35 -6.59
N GLN A 103 21.02 41.12 -6.89
CA GLN A 103 21.58 41.20 -8.24
C GLN A 103 21.49 39.89 -9.02
N THR A 104 21.12 38.81 -8.35
CA THR A 104 21.06 37.48 -8.98
C THR A 104 19.94 37.41 -10.00
N ARG A 105 20.33 37.07 -11.24
CA ARG A 105 19.44 36.93 -12.40
C ARG A 105 19.24 35.49 -12.82
N ILE A 106 20.23 34.62 -12.57
CA ILE A 106 20.11 33.16 -12.76
C ILE A 106 20.21 32.48 -11.39
N GLU A 107 19.17 31.81 -10.98
CA GLU A 107 19.17 31.01 -9.75
C GLU A 107 19.13 29.52 -10.10
N VAL A 108 20.19 28.78 -9.81
CA VAL A 108 20.22 27.31 -9.97
C VAL A 108 19.62 26.68 -8.73
N LEU A 109 18.56 25.92 -8.90
CA LEU A 109 17.73 25.38 -7.83
C LEU A 109 17.75 23.86 -7.85
N THR A 110 17.70 23.25 -6.66
CA THR A 110 17.25 21.84 -6.61
C THR A 110 15.72 21.76 -6.69
N GLU A 111 15.21 20.72 -7.30
CA GLU A 111 13.81 20.55 -7.75
C GLU A 111 12.74 20.91 -6.69
N GLY A 112 12.86 20.42 -5.46
CA GLY A 112 11.90 20.70 -4.39
C GLY A 112 11.84 22.17 -3.95
N ILE A 113 12.82 23.00 -4.36
CA ILE A 113 12.78 24.45 -4.08
C ILE A 113 11.83 25.15 -5.02
N LEU A 114 11.82 24.81 -6.31
CA LEU A 114 10.87 25.38 -7.26
C LEU A 114 9.43 25.01 -6.91
N THR A 115 9.17 23.73 -6.57
CA THR A 115 7.84 23.31 -6.11
C THR A 115 7.35 24.18 -4.96
N ARG A 116 8.22 24.44 -3.97
CA ARG A 116 7.88 25.30 -2.85
C ARG A 116 7.63 26.74 -3.26
N MET A 117 8.45 27.30 -4.15
CA MET A 117 8.24 28.66 -4.66
C MET A 117 6.87 28.78 -5.36
N LEU A 118 6.47 27.77 -6.12
CA LEU A 118 5.16 27.73 -6.79
C LEU A 118 3.99 27.59 -5.80
N VAL A 119 4.19 26.82 -4.72
CA VAL A 119 3.19 26.68 -3.63
C VAL A 119 3.04 28.01 -2.87
N ASP A 120 4.14 28.72 -2.61
CA ASP A 120 4.12 29.99 -1.89
C ASP A 120 3.59 31.13 -2.78
N ASP A 121 3.97 31.16 -4.05
CA ASP A 121 3.55 32.14 -5.07
C ASP A 121 3.50 31.51 -6.47
N ALA A 122 2.30 31.09 -6.87
CA ALA A 122 2.05 30.50 -8.19
C ALA A 122 2.34 31.47 -9.35
N THR A 123 2.41 32.79 -9.09
CA THR A 123 2.71 33.81 -10.13
C THR A 123 4.19 33.86 -10.49
N LEU A 124 5.08 33.34 -9.65
CA LEU A 124 6.53 33.46 -9.80
C LEU A 124 6.93 34.87 -10.19
N GLU A 125 6.52 35.89 -9.40
CA GLU A 125 6.74 37.29 -9.70
C GLU A 125 8.25 37.58 -9.99
N GLY A 126 8.52 38.29 -11.08
CA GLY A 126 9.88 38.61 -11.53
C GLY A 126 10.64 37.45 -12.21
N VAL A 127 10.02 36.29 -12.41
CA VAL A 127 10.62 35.21 -13.19
C VAL A 127 10.10 35.24 -14.63
N SER A 128 11.02 35.19 -15.61
CA SER A 128 10.70 35.19 -17.03
C SER A 128 10.86 33.80 -17.67
N VAL A 129 11.81 32.99 -17.17
CA VAL A 129 12.12 31.69 -17.73
C VAL A 129 12.35 30.67 -16.62
N VAL A 130 11.76 29.47 -16.79
CA VAL A 130 12.07 28.28 -15.97
C VAL A 130 12.75 27.25 -16.86
N ILE A 131 13.97 26.84 -16.49
CA ILE A 131 14.74 25.82 -17.20
C ILE A 131 14.72 24.53 -16.38
N PHE A 132 14.33 23.44 -17.00
CA PHE A 132 14.41 22.09 -16.43
C PHE A 132 15.61 21.36 -17.05
N ASP A 133 16.72 21.28 -16.33
CA ASP A 133 17.91 20.58 -16.80
C ASP A 133 17.89 19.11 -16.39
N GLU A 134 18.60 18.27 -17.15
CA GLU A 134 18.66 16.81 -16.97
C GLU A 134 17.26 16.16 -16.85
N PHE A 135 16.26 16.70 -17.52
CA PHE A 135 14.86 16.29 -17.40
C PHE A 135 14.63 14.81 -17.73
N HIS A 136 15.53 14.18 -18.49
CA HIS A 136 15.51 12.75 -18.77
C HIS A 136 15.70 11.85 -17.52
N GLU A 137 16.12 12.41 -16.37
CA GLU A 137 16.16 11.67 -15.11
C GLU A 137 14.75 11.34 -14.58
N ARG A 138 13.71 12.08 -15.00
CA ARG A 138 12.30 11.86 -14.71
C ARG A 138 12.02 11.67 -13.21
N SER A 139 12.62 12.51 -12.36
CA SER A 139 12.33 12.53 -10.94
C SER A 139 10.90 12.98 -10.67
N ILE A 140 10.30 12.50 -9.57
CA ILE A 140 8.95 12.88 -9.14
C ILE A 140 8.83 14.40 -8.92
N ASN A 141 9.88 15.03 -8.38
CA ASN A 141 9.88 16.46 -8.11
C ASN A 141 9.99 17.27 -9.40
N SER A 142 10.74 16.79 -10.40
CA SER A 142 10.85 17.44 -11.71
C SER A 142 9.53 17.38 -12.48
N ASP A 143 8.89 16.20 -12.48
CA ASP A 143 7.58 15.99 -13.12
C ASP A 143 6.50 16.86 -12.44
N LEU A 144 6.48 16.94 -11.10
CA LEU A 144 5.58 17.83 -10.36
C LEU A 144 5.84 19.30 -10.65
N ALA A 145 7.10 19.74 -10.55
CA ALA A 145 7.48 21.14 -10.80
C ALA A 145 7.09 21.57 -12.22
N LEU A 146 7.27 20.69 -13.22
CA LEU A 146 6.83 20.95 -14.59
C LEU A 146 5.31 21.08 -14.69
N ALA A 147 4.55 20.15 -14.07
CA ALA A 147 3.09 20.19 -14.10
C ALA A 147 2.54 21.48 -13.48
N LEU A 148 3.07 21.89 -12.30
CA LEU A 148 2.67 23.13 -11.63
C LEU A 148 3.08 24.37 -12.41
N THR A 149 4.31 24.40 -13.00
CA THR A 149 4.78 25.51 -13.82
C THR A 149 3.93 25.66 -15.08
N ARG A 150 3.55 24.56 -15.73
CA ARG A 150 2.65 24.57 -16.89
C ARG A 150 1.26 25.08 -16.51
N GLN A 151 0.72 24.65 -15.39
CA GLN A 151 -0.56 25.17 -14.91
C GLN A 151 -0.51 26.67 -14.64
N ALA A 152 0.56 27.15 -13.99
CA ALA A 152 0.79 28.57 -13.78
C ALA A 152 0.92 29.34 -15.13
N GLN A 153 1.65 28.77 -16.09
CA GLN A 153 1.79 29.32 -17.45
C GLN A 153 0.44 29.41 -18.17
N GLU A 154 -0.36 28.35 -18.14
CA GLU A 154 -1.63 28.27 -18.88
C GLU A 154 -2.71 29.19 -18.27
N ILE A 155 -2.74 29.36 -16.95
CA ILE A 155 -3.83 30.07 -16.25
C ILE A 155 -3.46 31.50 -15.83
N ILE A 156 -2.23 31.69 -15.31
CA ILE A 156 -1.85 32.92 -14.59
C ILE A 156 -0.77 33.74 -15.36
N ARG A 157 0.22 33.03 -15.92
CA ARG A 157 1.44 33.63 -16.48
C ARG A 157 1.70 33.20 -17.93
N PRO A 158 0.87 33.60 -18.89
CA PRO A 158 1.07 33.22 -20.29
C PRO A 158 2.36 33.76 -20.89
N ASP A 159 3.04 34.72 -20.22
CA ASP A 159 4.34 35.26 -20.58
C ASP A 159 5.53 34.41 -20.09
N LEU A 160 5.32 33.54 -19.11
CA LEU A 160 6.35 32.67 -18.54
C LEU A 160 6.84 31.67 -19.60
N LYS A 161 8.15 31.57 -19.77
CA LYS A 161 8.76 30.65 -20.72
C LYS A 161 9.29 29.41 -20.02
N ILE A 162 9.12 28.25 -20.68
CA ILE A 162 9.59 26.95 -20.16
C ILE A 162 10.63 26.40 -21.15
N VAL A 163 11.81 26.05 -20.64
CA VAL A 163 12.87 25.40 -21.42
C VAL A 163 13.18 24.03 -20.78
N ILE A 164 13.08 23.00 -21.59
CA ILE A 164 13.47 21.65 -21.15
C ILE A 164 14.77 21.27 -21.81
N MET A 165 15.78 20.92 -21.00
CA MET A 165 17.07 20.43 -21.48
C MET A 165 17.24 18.95 -21.15
N SER A 166 17.57 18.15 -22.15
CA SER A 166 17.71 16.70 -22.05
C SER A 166 18.98 16.20 -22.73
N ALA A 167 19.50 15.08 -22.25
CA ALA A 167 20.62 14.38 -22.90
C ALA A 167 20.18 13.26 -23.84
N THR A 168 18.91 12.89 -23.84
CA THR A 168 18.36 11.81 -24.65
C THR A 168 17.61 12.33 -25.88
N ILE A 169 17.70 11.57 -26.97
CA ILE A 169 17.19 11.96 -28.32
C ILE A 169 15.67 11.86 -28.41
N ASP A 170 15.00 11.03 -27.60
CA ASP A 170 13.55 10.89 -27.68
C ASP A 170 12.83 12.01 -26.88
N ALA A 171 12.80 13.19 -27.49
CA ALA A 171 12.06 14.33 -26.99
C ALA A 171 10.63 14.43 -27.55
N SER A 172 10.21 13.51 -28.41
CA SER A 172 8.95 13.58 -29.17
C SER A 172 7.73 13.71 -28.26
N ASN A 173 7.67 12.91 -27.20
CA ASN A 173 6.57 12.97 -26.22
C ASN A 173 6.56 14.29 -25.43
N ILE A 174 7.73 14.81 -25.09
CA ILE A 174 7.86 16.09 -24.38
C ILE A 174 7.44 17.25 -25.30
N CYS A 175 7.92 17.26 -26.55
CA CYS A 175 7.56 18.28 -27.56
C CYS A 175 6.04 18.27 -27.82
N ALA A 176 5.45 17.10 -27.97
CA ALA A 176 3.99 16.96 -28.18
C ALA A 176 3.19 17.47 -26.97
N ALA A 177 3.60 17.10 -25.76
CA ALA A 177 2.91 17.50 -24.52
C ALA A 177 3.01 19.02 -24.26
N LEU A 178 4.16 19.64 -24.57
CA LEU A 178 4.37 21.08 -24.38
C LEU A 178 4.01 21.90 -25.61
N LYS A 179 3.72 21.28 -26.76
CA LYS A 179 3.58 21.91 -28.07
C LYS A 179 4.81 22.80 -28.40
N ALA A 180 5.99 22.30 -28.04
CA ALA A 180 7.25 23.02 -28.08
C ALA A 180 8.09 22.59 -29.30
N PRO A 181 8.78 23.50 -29.98
CA PRO A 181 9.80 23.15 -30.96
C PRO A 181 10.99 22.43 -30.28
N LEU A 182 11.71 21.64 -31.09
CA LEU A 182 12.93 20.95 -30.69
C LEU A 182 14.13 21.60 -31.35
N ILE A 183 15.17 21.84 -30.56
CA ILE A 183 16.49 22.20 -31.05
C ILE A 183 17.46 21.10 -30.61
N GLU A 184 18.21 20.58 -31.57
CA GLU A 184 19.20 19.52 -31.34
C GLU A 184 20.62 20.07 -31.52
N SER A 185 21.49 19.79 -30.56
CA SER A 185 22.91 20.09 -30.68
C SER A 185 23.68 18.84 -31.03
N GLU A 186 24.33 18.82 -32.17
CA GLU A 186 25.27 17.76 -32.52
C GLU A 186 26.54 17.92 -31.67
N GLY A 187 26.62 17.09 -30.59
CA GLY A 187 27.85 17.07 -29.78
C GLY A 187 28.96 16.27 -30.46
N ARG A 188 30.18 16.66 -30.21
CA ARG A 188 31.34 15.84 -30.59
C ARG A 188 31.47 14.69 -29.60
N MET A 189 31.00 13.51 -29.98
CA MET A 189 31.34 12.26 -29.29
C MET A 189 32.33 11.46 -30.17
N PHE A 190 33.39 11.00 -29.55
CA PHE A 190 34.29 10.06 -30.20
C PHE A 190 33.67 8.67 -30.20
N PRO A 191 34.03 7.81 -31.19
CA PRO A 191 33.55 6.42 -31.20
C PRO A 191 33.93 5.68 -29.93
N VAL A 192 33.01 4.83 -29.48
CA VAL A 192 33.22 3.95 -28.32
C VAL A 192 32.99 2.51 -28.75
N GLU A 193 34.04 1.68 -28.62
CA GLU A 193 33.93 0.26 -28.86
C GLU A 193 33.21 -0.43 -27.71
N ILE A 194 32.23 -1.30 -28.02
CA ILE A 194 31.44 -2.00 -27.01
C ILE A 194 31.86 -3.47 -26.96
N ASN A 195 32.36 -3.88 -25.80
CA ASN A 195 32.75 -5.27 -25.51
C ASN A 195 31.71 -5.89 -24.56
N TYR A 196 31.01 -6.93 -25.04
CA TYR A 196 30.04 -7.68 -24.23
C TYR A 196 30.73 -8.91 -23.61
N THR A 197 30.32 -9.32 -22.43
CA THR A 197 30.72 -10.62 -21.87
C THR A 197 30.13 -11.73 -22.72
N THR A 198 31.01 -12.70 -23.15
CA THR A 198 30.62 -13.85 -23.98
C THR A 198 30.26 -15.06 -23.11
N THR A 199 29.27 -15.83 -23.55
CA THR A 199 28.65 -16.95 -22.80
C THR A 199 29.56 -18.16 -22.53
N GLU A 200 30.72 -18.33 -23.19
CA GLU A 200 31.50 -19.57 -23.13
C GLU A 200 32.73 -19.49 -22.24
N THR A 201 33.40 -18.35 -22.12
CA THR A 201 34.62 -18.21 -21.31
C THR A 201 34.46 -17.53 -19.97
N ASP A 202 33.38 -16.80 -19.78
CA ASP A 202 33.19 -15.88 -18.63
C ASP A 202 31.98 -16.22 -17.75
N ARG A 203 31.63 -17.51 -17.57
CA ARG A 203 30.51 -17.90 -16.67
C ARG A 203 30.64 -17.35 -15.25
N HIS A 204 31.86 -17.02 -14.83
CA HIS A 204 32.14 -16.38 -13.54
C HIS A 204 31.98 -14.84 -13.57
N ASN A 205 32.05 -14.21 -14.77
CA ASN A 205 32.04 -12.75 -14.94
C ASN A 205 30.72 -12.19 -15.50
N THR A 206 29.78 -13.07 -15.86
CA THR A 206 28.47 -12.63 -16.39
C THR A 206 27.44 -12.49 -15.27
N ILE A 207 26.86 -11.30 -15.16
CA ILE A 207 25.73 -11.05 -14.25
C ILE A 207 24.47 -11.64 -14.90
N SER A 208 24.03 -12.82 -14.46
CA SER A 208 22.90 -13.56 -15.04
C SER A 208 21.55 -12.91 -14.74
N ALA A 209 20.63 -12.99 -15.71
CA ALA A 209 19.28 -12.44 -15.59
C ALA A 209 18.39 -13.07 -14.48
N ASN A 210 18.72 -14.29 -14.07
CA ASN A 210 17.88 -15.13 -13.18
C ASN A 210 18.48 -15.37 -11.79
N SER A 211 19.65 -14.79 -11.47
CA SER A 211 20.25 -14.93 -10.15
C SER A 211 19.85 -13.78 -9.24
N ASN A 212 19.55 -14.06 -7.98
CA ASN A 212 19.56 -13.05 -6.94
C ASN A 212 20.94 -12.35 -6.99
N TYR A 213 20.97 -11.08 -7.36
CA TYR A 213 22.20 -10.29 -7.49
C TYR A 213 22.91 -10.24 -6.14
N SER A 214 23.92 -11.12 -5.93
CA SER A 214 24.71 -11.01 -4.72
C SER A 214 25.76 -9.91 -4.89
N SER A 215 25.94 -9.10 -3.86
CA SER A 215 26.94 -8.02 -3.84
C SER A 215 28.35 -8.53 -4.15
N SER A 216 28.65 -9.76 -3.71
CA SER A 216 29.95 -10.42 -3.95
C SER A 216 30.16 -10.79 -5.43
N SER A 217 29.16 -11.30 -6.12
CA SER A 217 29.29 -11.69 -7.55
C SER A 217 29.44 -10.47 -8.46
N ILE A 218 28.71 -9.39 -8.17
CA ILE A 218 28.79 -8.12 -8.90
C ILE A 218 30.20 -7.51 -8.75
N ALA A 219 30.69 -7.42 -7.52
CA ALA A 219 32.00 -6.85 -7.23
C ALA A 219 33.11 -7.65 -7.88
N SER A 220 33.04 -9.00 -7.86
CA SER A 220 34.03 -9.88 -8.48
C SER A 220 34.08 -9.74 -10.00
N ALA A 221 32.92 -9.75 -10.66
CA ALA A 221 32.85 -9.59 -12.12
C ALA A 221 33.40 -8.22 -12.54
N THR A 222 33.03 -7.15 -11.79
CA THR A 222 33.53 -5.80 -12.08
C THR A 222 35.02 -5.68 -11.86
N ALA A 223 35.59 -6.25 -10.78
CA ALA A 223 37.02 -6.22 -10.50
C ALA A 223 37.81 -6.93 -11.59
N SER A 224 37.40 -8.13 -12.03
CA SER A 224 38.01 -8.86 -13.12
C SER A 224 38.03 -8.08 -14.44
N ALA A 225 36.91 -7.42 -14.76
CA ALA A 225 36.83 -6.61 -15.97
C ALA A 225 37.72 -5.35 -15.90
N ILE A 226 37.85 -4.74 -14.72
CA ILE A 226 38.74 -3.60 -14.50
C ILE A 226 40.19 -4.00 -14.70
N VAL A 227 40.65 -5.16 -14.16
CA VAL A 227 42.01 -5.63 -14.36
C VAL A 227 42.30 -5.85 -15.84
N LYS A 228 41.39 -6.54 -16.55
CA LYS A 228 41.50 -6.74 -18.00
C LYS A 228 41.55 -5.41 -18.75
N ALA A 229 40.65 -4.51 -18.47
CA ALA A 229 40.61 -3.20 -19.10
C ALA A 229 41.87 -2.36 -18.82
N HIS A 230 42.48 -2.49 -17.64
CA HIS A 230 43.69 -1.81 -17.26
C HIS A 230 44.92 -2.33 -18.05
N GLU A 231 44.95 -3.65 -18.37
CA GLU A 231 45.99 -4.25 -19.15
C GLU A 231 45.89 -3.96 -20.65
N GLU A 232 44.67 -3.89 -21.19
CA GLU A 232 44.38 -3.76 -22.62
C GLU A 232 44.33 -2.31 -23.12
N HIS A 233 44.01 -1.33 -22.25
CA HIS A 233 43.78 0.05 -22.67
C HIS A 233 44.52 1.07 -21.82
N GLU A 234 44.72 2.27 -22.42
CA GLU A 234 45.28 3.44 -21.77
C GLU A 234 44.17 4.39 -21.28
N GLY A 235 44.50 5.39 -20.42
CA GLY A 235 43.60 6.37 -19.88
C GLY A 235 42.89 5.93 -18.58
N ASP A 236 42.09 6.81 -18.02
CA ASP A 236 41.34 6.55 -16.77
C ASP A 236 40.17 5.59 -17.00
N ILE A 237 39.86 4.78 -15.98
CA ILE A 237 38.76 3.80 -16.00
C ILE A 237 37.65 4.28 -15.09
N LEU A 238 36.42 4.30 -15.60
CA LEU A 238 35.19 4.55 -14.81
C LEU A 238 34.35 3.28 -14.74
N ALA A 239 34.19 2.74 -13.54
CA ALA A 239 33.37 1.54 -13.35
C ALA A 239 32.06 1.88 -12.62
N PHE A 240 30.91 1.45 -13.18
CA PHE A 240 29.59 1.65 -12.61
C PHE A 240 29.14 0.43 -11.80
N LEU A 241 28.87 0.66 -10.52
CA LEU A 241 28.40 -0.31 -9.55
C LEU A 241 27.09 0.15 -8.89
N PRO A 242 26.19 -0.75 -8.47
CA PRO A 242 24.88 -0.35 -7.97
C PRO A 242 24.92 0.43 -6.64
N GLY A 243 25.89 0.17 -5.77
CA GLY A 243 25.93 0.81 -4.47
C GLY A 243 27.29 0.80 -3.75
N GLN A 244 27.30 1.44 -2.57
CA GLN A 244 28.52 1.56 -1.74
C GLN A 244 29.12 0.22 -1.36
N GLY A 245 28.28 -0.78 -0.98
CA GLY A 245 28.79 -2.09 -0.54
C GLY A 245 29.53 -2.83 -1.66
N GLU A 246 29.02 -2.75 -2.91
CA GLU A 246 29.65 -3.33 -4.08
C GLU A 246 30.94 -2.59 -4.44
N ILE A 247 31.00 -1.26 -4.27
CA ILE A 247 32.22 -0.46 -4.48
C ILE A 247 33.30 -0.85 -3.47
N GLU A 248 32.97 -0.87 -2.18
CA GLU A 248 33.92 -1.23 -1.12
C GLU A 248 34.48 -2.66 -1.34
N ARG A 249 33.59 -3.59 -1.68
CA ARG A 249 34.00 -4.97 -1.98
C ARG A 249 34.86 -5.09 -3.23
N CYS A 250 34.56 -4.30 -4.27
CA CYS A 250 35.38 -4.24 -5.49
C CYS A 250 36.79 -3.67 -5.19
N MET A 251 36.86 -2.61 -4.35
CA MET A 251 38.14 -2.07 -3.89
C MET A 251 38.95 -3.09 -3.13
N GLU A 252 38.35 -3.87 -2.23
CA GLU A 252 39.03 -4.95 -1.51
C GLU A 252 39.61 -6.02 -2.47
N LEU A 253 38.82 -6.41 -3.50
CA LEU A 253 39.23 -7.41 -4.49
C LEU A 253 40.38 -6.92 -5.40
N LEU A 254 40.33 -5.63 -5.76
CA LEU A 254 41.42 -5.02 -6.56
C LEU A 254 42.71 -4.89 -5.74
N GLY A 255 42.59 -4.56 -4.44
CA GLY A 255 43.73 -4.48 -3.54
C GLY A 255 44.92 -3.70 -4.13
N THR A 256 46.09 -4.34 -4.25
CA THR A 256 47.32 -3.75 -4.84
C THR A 256 47.54 -4.18 -6.28
N SER A 257 46.62 -4.92 -6.92
CA SER A 257 46.82 -5.51 -8.27
C SER A 257 47.03 -4.45 -9.36
N LEU A 258 46.54 -3.24 -9.15
CA LEU A 258 46.63 -2.14 -10.10
C LEU A 258 47.74 -1.13 -9.77
N SER A 259 48.60 -1.39 -8.76
CA SER A 259 49.67 -0.46 -8.38
C SER A 259 50.61 -0.14 -9.55
N PRO A 260 50.95 1.12 -9.81
CA PRO A 260 50.73 2.33 -8.99
C PRO A 260 49.39 3.08 -9.24
N THR A 261 48.49 2.55 -10.05
CA THR A 261 47.21 3.21 -10.37
C THR A 261 46.31 3.36 -9.13
N GLU A 262 45.82 4.54 -8.86
CA GLU A 262 44.98 4.82 -7.70
C GLU A 262 43.51 4.41 -7.98
N VAL A 263 42.92 3.67 -7.03
CA VAL A 263 41.50 3.28 -7.08
C VAL A 263 40.71 4.16 -6.12
N MET A 264 39.73 4.92 -6.65
CA MET A 264 38.96 5.92 -5.91
C MET A 264 37.45 5.60 -5.92
N PRO A 265 36.77 5.63 -4.78
CA PRO A 265 35.32 5.53 -4.74
C PRO A 265 34.63 6.86 -5.10
N LEU A 266 33.43 6.80 -5.72
CA LEU A 266 32.60 7.96 -6.01
C LEU A 266 31.09 7.65 -5.77
N TYR A 267 30.58 8.06 -4.62
CA TYR A 267 29.16 7.94 -4.25
C TYR A 267 28.70 9.09 -3.35
N GLY A 268 27.40 9.28 -3.22
CA GLY A 268 26.80 10.46 -2.60
C GLY A 268 27.21 10.75 -1.15
N ASN A 269 27.52 9.71 -0.35
CA ASN A 269 27.85 9.85 1.08
C ASN A 269 29.32 10.16 1.37
N LEU A 270 30.16 10.33 0.34
CA LEU A 270 31.54 10.76 0.51
C LEU A 270 31.64 12.25 0.89
N SER A 271 32.71 12.62 1.59
CA SER A 271 33.02 14.04 1.84
C SER A 271 33.24 14.79 0.52
N SER A 272 32.92 16.11 0.54
CA SER A 272 33.16 16.97 -0.66
C SER A 272 34.60 16.96 -1.15
N GLU A 273 35.57 16.74 -0.27
CA GLU A 273 36.99 16.63 -0.61
C GLU A 273 37.26 15.31 -1.35
N GLN A 274 36.75 14.18 -0.86
CA GLN A 274 36.88 12.88 -1.51
C GLN A 274 36.22 12.87 -2.89
N GLN A 275 35.03 13.45 -3.01
CA GLN A 275 34.34 13.57 -4.30
C GLN A 275 35.15 14.44 -5.28
N ARG A 276 35.64 15.59 -4.84
CA ARG A 276 36.49 16.49 -5.69
C ARG A 276 37.75 15.76 -6.15
N ARG A 277 38.41 14.98 -5.28
CA ARG A 277 39.59 14.19 -5.61
C ARG A 277 39.31 13.14 -6.67
N ALA A 278 38.21 12.42 -6.57
CA ALA A 278 37.81 11.42 -7.57
C ALA A 278 37.47 12.01 -8.94
N ILE A 279 36.92 13.24 -8.97
CA ILE A 279 36.53 13.95 -10.20
C ILE A 279 37.72 14.68 -10.86
N ALA A 280 38.67 15.20 -10.08
CA ALA A 280 39.81 15.98 -10.59
C ALA A 280 40.60 15.19 -11.64
N PRO A 281 41.17 15.85 -12.69
CA PRO A 281 41.97 15.17 -13.70
C PRO A 281 43.18 14.47 -13.08
N SER A 282 43.61 13.35 -13.66
CA SER A 282 44.82 12.64 -13.29
C SER A 282 46.06 13.52 -13.64
N ARG A 283 47.12 13.40 -12.87
CA ARG A 283 48.37 14.09 -13.20
C ARG A 283 48.95 13.51 -14.48
N GLN A 284 49.79 14.30 -15.16
CA GLN A 284 50.40 13.86 -16.40
C GLN A 284 51.23 12.62 -16.19
N GLY A 285 50.92 11.54 -16.92
CA GLY A 285 51.55 10.23 -16.80
C GLY A 285 50.99 9.31 -15.71
N GLU A 286 50.04 9.76 -14.91
CA GLU A 286 49.27 8.94 -13.91
C GLU A 286 47.90 8.52 -14.45
N ARG A 287 47.44 7.36 -13.97
CA ARG A 287 46.12 6.83 -14.27
C ARG A 287 45.35 6.63 -12.97
N LYS A 288 44.03 6.66 -13.05
CA LYS A 288 43.13 6.31 -11.94
C LYS A 288 42.01 5.41 -12.39
N VAL A 289 41.45 4.67 -11.44
CA VAL A 289 40.21 3.93 -11.56
C VAL A 289 39.18 4.54 -10.63
N VAL A 290 38.05 4.98 -11.16
CA VAL A 290 36.95 5.54 -10.36
C VAL A 290 35.82 4.51 -10.31
N LEU A 291 35.50 4.03 -9.10
CA LEU A 291 34.36 3.15 -8.85
C LEU A 291 33.15 3.98 -8.44
N ALA A 292 32.18 4.10 -9.31
CA ALA A 292 31.07 5.04 -9.13
C ALA A 292 29.69 4.36 -9.04
N THR A 293 28.78 4.92 -8.24
CA THR A 293 27.36 4.69 -8.37
C THR A 293 26.81 5.51 -9.56
N PRO A 294 25.50 5.42 -9.92
CA PRO A 294 24.91 6.27 -10.97
C PRO A 294 25.13 7.79 -10.83
N ILE A 295 25.71 8.27 -9.74
CA ILE A 295 26.08 9.68 -9.56
C ILE A 295 27.01 10.19 -10.67
N ALA A 296 27.81 9.32 -11.27
CA ALA A 296 28.73 9.66 -12.37
C ALA A 296 28.08 9.47 -13.76
N GLU A 297 26.78 9.18 -13.84
CA GLU A 297 26.10 8.86 -15.10
C GLU A 297 25.78 10.11 -15.93
N THR A 298 25.39 11.24 -15.30
CA THR A 298 24.91 12.44 -15.99
C THR A 298 25.73 13.71 -15.63
N SER A 299 25.39 14.43 -14.62
CA SER A 299 25.78 15.80 -14.33
C SER A 299 27.27 16.03 -13.96
N ILE A 300 28.06 14.98 -13.70
CA ILE A 300 29.47 15.10 -13.29
C ILE A 300 30.40 14.72 -14.44
N THR A 301 31.32 15.60 -14.80
CA THR A 301 32.37 15.27 -15.77
C THR A 301 33.64 14.84 -15.06
N ILE A 302 34.11 13.62 -15.34
CA ILE A 302 35.42 13.11 -14.92
C ILE A 302 36.31 13.18 -16.15
N GLU A 303 37.32 14.05 -16.12
CA GLU A 303 38.24 14.20 -17.22
C GLU A 303 39.20 13.00 -17.28
N GLY A 304 39.67 12.65 -18.50
CA GLY A 304 40.63 11.58 -18.72
C GLY A 304 40.05 10.15 -18.87
N VAL A 305 38.73 9.97 -18.65
CA VAL A 305 38.08 8.65 -18.81
C VAL A 305 38.06 8.23 -20.28
N ARG A 306 38.66 7.06 -20.56
CA ARG A 306 38.68 6.39 -21.87
C ARG A 306 38.07 5.00 -21.83
N VAL A 307 37.97 4.41 -20.65
CA VAL A 307 37.39 3.07 -20.48
C VAL A 307 36.23 3.13 -19.49
N VAL A 308 35.12 2.53 -19.87
CA VAL A 308 33.94 2.34 -18.98
C VAL A 308 33.76 0.84 -18.74
N VAL A 309 33.55 0.48 -17.48
CA VAL A 309 33.11 -0.87 -17.08
C VAL A 309 31.72 -0.74 -16.46
N ASP A 310 30.71 -1.34 -17.09
CA ASP A 310 29.32 -1.18 -16.66
C ASP A 310 28.77 -2.53 -16.16
N SER A 311 28.38 -2.58 -14.87
CA SER A 311 27.74 -3.74 -14.27
C SER A 311 26.33 -4.02 -14.82
N GLY A 312 25.70 -3.06 -15.51
CA GLY A 312 24.32 -3.16 -15.97
C GLY A 312 23.25 -3.04 -14.86
N LEU A 313 23.67 -2.59 -13.67
CA LEU A 313 22.81 -2.53 -12.49
C LEU A 313 22.81 -1.13 -11.87
N CYS A 314 21.72 -0.82 -11.18
CA CYS A 314 21.59 0.35 -10.30
C CYS A 314 20.75 0.02 -9.07
N ARG A 315 20.82 0.87 -8.06
CA ARG A 315 19.85 0.85 -6.95
C ARG A 315 18.76 1.86 -7.22
N GLN A 316 17.54 1.39 -7.14
CA GLN A 316 16.31 2.18 -7.28
C GLN A 316 15.49 2.10 -6.00
N VAL A 317 14.88 3.21 -5.62
CA VAL A 317 13.88 3.23 -4.56
C VAL A 317 12.58 2.71 -5.17
N VAL A 318 12.04 1.62 -4.61
CA VAL A 318 10.75 1.04 -5.01
C VAL A 318 9.78 1.21 -3.85
N PHE A 319 8.63 1.79 -4.12
CA PHE A 319 7.57 1.97 -3.13
C PHE A 319 6.62 0.78 -3.17
N ASP A 320 6.57 0.01 -2.09
CA ASP A 320 5.54 -1.01 -1.94
C ASP A 320 4.25 -0.37 -1.46
N SER A 321 3.36 -0.15 -2.39
CA SER A 321 2.05 0.48 -2.14
C SER A 321 1.16 -0.28 -1.16
N ARG A 322 1.46 -1.53 -0.78
CA ARG A 322 0.69 -2.34 0.18
C ARG A 322 1.15 -2.11 1.61
N THR A 323 2.45 -1.99 1.79
CA THR A 323 3.05 -1.76 3.11
C THR A 323 3.25 -0.28 3.41
N GLY A 324 3.15 0.60 2.40
CA GLY A 324 3.48 2.02 2.51
C GLY A 324 4.97 2.26 2.76
N LEU A 325 5.83 1.36 2.33
CA LEU A 325 7.27 1.39 2.54
C LEU A 325 8.00 1.56 1.23
N SER A 326 9.03 2.40 1.25
CA SER A 326 10.03 2.47 0.20
C SER A 326 11.25 1.64 0.62
N HIS A 327 11.76 0.83 -0.28
CA HIS A 327 13.00 0.07 -0.09
C HIS A 327 13.92 0.23 -1.29
N LEU A 328 15.23 0.05 -1.06
CA LEU A 328 16.22 0.06 -2.13
C LEU A 328 16.32 -1.34 -2.73
N GLU A 329 16.05 -1.44 -4.03
CA GLU A 329 16.21 -2.67 -4.79
C GLU A 329 17.32 -2.52 -5.83
N THR A 330 18.08 -3.59 -6.05
CA THR A 330 19.08 -3.64 -7.14
C THR A 330 18.35 -4.12 -8.39
N VAL A 331 18.27 -3.25 -9.38
CA VAL A 331 17.55 -3.49 -10.64
C VAL A 331 18.48 -3.36 -11.83
N ARG A 332 18.07 -3.90 -12.98
CA ARG A 332 18.73 -3.66 -14.25
C ARG A 332 18.52 -2.23 -14.71
N ILE A 333 19.54 -1.65 -15.33
CA ILE A 333 19.43 -0.35 -16.00
C ILE A 333 18.65 -0.48 -17.31
N SER A 334 18.12 0.64 -17.79
CA SER A 334 17.54 0.76 -19.12
C SER A 334 18.62 0.98 -20.20
N ARG A 335 18.26 0.82 -21.48
CA ARG A 335 19.18 1.00 -22.62
C ARG A 335 19.69 2.43 -22.74
N ASP A 336 18.87 3.42 -22.44
CA ASP A 336 19.27 4.83 -22.40
C ASP A 336 20.35 5.06 -21.35
N MET A 337 20.21 4.50 -20.13
CA MET A 337 21.22 4.56 -19.08
C MET A 337 22.54 3.90 -19.53
N ALA A 338 22.46 2.71 -20.15
CA ALA A 338 23.63 2.02 -20.68
C ALA A 338 24.35 2.87 -21.73
N THR A 339 23.62 3.57 -22.59
CA THR A 339 24.15 4.48 -23.61
C THR A 339 24.81 5.71 -22.98
N GLN A 340 24.19 6.30 -21.95
CA GLN A 340 24.76 7.44 -21.22
C GLN A 340 26.07 7.08 -20.52
N ARG A 341 26.10 5.90 -19.84
CA ARG A 341 27.33 5.40 -19.18
C ARG A 341 28.43 5.14 -20.18
N MET A 342 28.12 4.47 -21.29
CA MET A 342 29.05 4.24 -22.40
C MET A 342 29.64 5.55 -22.93
N GLY A 343 28.80 6.57 -23.14
CA GLY A 343 29.19 7.88 -23.64
C GLY A 343 30.26 8.60 -22.79
N ARG A 344 30.47 8.15 -21.53
CA ARG A 344 31.55 8.68 -20.68
C ARG A 344 32.94 8.35 -21.22
N ALA A 345 33.11 7.23 -21.92
CA ALA A 345 34.39 6.85 -22.53
C ALA A 345 34.74 7.68 -23.76
N GLY A 346 33.74 8.19 -24.51
CA GLY A 346 33.89 8.91 -25.76
C GLY A 346 33.96 10.44 -25.67
N ARG A 347 34.23 11.02 -24.49
CA ARG A 347 34.18 12.49 -24.32
C ARG A 347 35.45 13.20 -24.79
N VAL A 348 36.60 12.59 -24.60
CA VAL A 348 37.91 13.23 -24.84
C VAL A 348 38.61 12.63 -26.05
N ALA A 349 38.47 11.33 -26.27
CA ALA A 349 39.07 10.56 -27.36
C ALA A 349 38.24 9.29 -27.61
N GLU A 350 38.61 8.51 -28.60
CA GLU A 350 38.06 7.17 -28.79
C GLU A 350 38.22 6.34 -27.54
N GLY A 351 37.18 5.60 -27.17
CA GLY A 351 37.09 4.86 -25.92
C GLY A 351 36.53 3.47 -26.06
N THR A 352 36.52 2.74 -24.93
CA THR A 352 36.01 1.37 -24.86
C THR A 352 35.06 1.21 -23.70
N CYS A 353 33.97 0.46 -23.92
CA CYS A 353 32.96 0.15 -22.89
C CYS A 353 32.83 -1.36 -22.73
N TYR A 354 33.13 -1.87 -21.54
CA TYR A 354 32.87 -3.26 -21.14
C TYR A 354 31.51 -3.36 -20.49
N ARG A 355 30.56 -4.05 -21.17
CA ARG A 355 29.22 -4.36 -20.67
C ARG A 355 29.23 -5.75 -20.03
N LEU A 356 28.98 -5.82 -18.71
CA LEU A 356 29.03 -7.09 -17.97
C LEU A 356 27.73 -7.90 -18.13
N TRP A 357 27.15 -7.86 -19.33
CA TRP A 357 25.99 -8.65 -19.74
C TRP A 357 26.11 -9.06 -21.20
N THR A 358 25.28 -10.00 -21.62
CA THR A 358 25.30 -10.49 -23.02
C THR A 358 24.47 -9.57 -23.92
N LYS A 359 24.82 -9.47 -25.20
CA LYS A 359 24.06 -8.73 -26.21
C LYS A 359 22.59 -9.21 -26.31
N ALA A 360 22.36 -10.52 -26.09
CA ALA A 360 21.01 -11.08 -26.07
C ALA A 360 20.17 -10.56 -24.89
N SER A 361 20.80 -10.44 -23.69
CA SER A 361 20.08 -9.93 -22.52
C SER A 361 19.79 -8.43 -22.57
N GLU A 362 20.49 -7.68 -23.42
CA GLU A 362 20.21 -6.25 -23.64
C GLU A 362 18.84 -6.00 -24.30
N HIS A 363 18.39 -6.92 -25.14
CA HIS A 363 17.04 -6.83 -25.72
C HIS A 363 15.91 -6.96 -24.70
N LEU A 364 16.20 -7.49 -23.52
CA LEU A 364 15.26 -7.61 -22.41
C LEU A 364 15.26 -6.38 -21.49
N MET A 365 16.19 -5.42 -21.69
CA MET A 365 16.21 -4.17 -20.94
C MET A 365 15.13 -3.23 -21.46
N ALA A 366 14.51 -2.46 -20.55
CA ALA A 366 13.63 -1.37 -20.93
C ALA A 366 14.36 -0.38 -21.86
N GLU A 367 13.66 0.20 -22.81
CA GLU A 367 14.26 1.21 -23.69
C GLU A 367 14.65 2.47 -22.94
N GLN A 368 13.74 2.93 -22.10
CA GLN A 368 13.90 4.15 -21.31
C GLN A 368 13.68 3.88 -19.83
N ARG A 369 14.19 4.76 -19.00
CA ARG A 369 13.96 4.78 -17.56
C ARG A 369 12.47 5.00 -17.27
N THR A 370 11.90 4.19 -16.37
CA THR A 370 10.56 4.43 -15.83
C THR A 370 10.55 5.75 -15.06
N ALA A 371 9.53 6.56 -15.25
CA ALA A 371 9.37 7.80 -14.49
C ALA A 371 9.16 7.47 -12.99
N GLU A 372 9.89 8.16 -12.11
CA GLU A 372 9.83 7.89 -10.67
C GLU A 372 8.40 8.01 -10.10
N ILE A 373 7.57 8.86 -10.70
CA ILE A 373 6.16 9.07 -10.32
C ILE A 373 5.31 7.80 -10.39
N GLU A 374 5.72 6.78 -11.16
CA GLU A 374 5.00 5.52 -11.29
C GLU A 374 5.22 4.59 -10.09
N ASP A 375 6.42 4.64 -9.48
CA ASP A 375 6.87 3.69 -8.45
C ASP A 375 7.20 4.33 -7.09
N ALA A 376 7.05 5.67 -6.94
CA ALA A 376 7.40 6.38 -5.71
C ALA A 376 6.24 6.51 -4.72
N ASP A 377 6.58 6.89 -3.48
CA ASP A 377 5.61 7.38 -2.49
C ASP A 377 5.11 8.77 -2.90
N LEU A 378 3.83 8.87 -3.23
CA LEU A 378 3.22 10.09 -3.69
C LEU A 378 2.73 11.03 -2.57
N ALA A 379 2.84 10.65 -1.29
CA ALA A 379 2.29 11.47 -0.21
C ALA A 379 2.90 12.88 -0.12
N PRO A 380 4.23 13.08 -0.27
CA PRO A 380 4.79 14.44 -0.33
C PRO A 380 4.24 15.25 -1.51
N MET A 381 4.19 14.63 -2.70
CA MET A 381 3.69 15.26 -3.92
C MET A 381 2.22 15.68 -3.79
N ILE A 382 1.36 14.81 -3.27
CA ILE A 382 -0.07 15.12 -3.08
C ILE A 382 -0.26 16.25 -2.05
N LEU A 383 0.57 16.31 -1.01
CA LEU A 383 0.53 17.41 -0.05
C LEU A 383 0.91 18.74 -0.70
N ASP A 384 1.95 18.76 -1.55
CA ASP A 384 2.37 19.96 -2.28
C ASP A 384 1.29 20.42 -3.27
N ILE A 385 0.62 19.50 -3.98
CA ILE A 385 -0.50 19.79 -4.87
C ILE A 385 -1.69 20.40 -4.07
N ALA A 386 -2.02 19.82 -2.93
CA ALA A 386 -3.08 20.36 -2.08
C ALA A 386 -2.69 21.75 -1.50
N ALA A 387 -1.40 21.98 -1.20
CA ALA A 387 -0.89 23.27 -0.76
C ALA A 387 -0.90 24.32 -1.87
N PHE A 388 -0.68 23.93 -3.11
CA PHE A 388 -0.82 24.78 -4.30
C PHE A 388 -2.29 25.21 -4.53
N GLY A 389 -3.25 24.51 -3.94
CA GLY A 389 -4.68 24.82 -4.04
C GLY A 389 -5.47 23.89 -4.96
N GLU A 390 -4.85 22.79 -5.42
CA GLU A 390 -5.50 21.82 -6.29
C GLU A 390 -5.82 20.52 -5.50
N ASN A 391 -7.04 20.03 -5.59
CA ASN A 391 -7.47 18.81 -4.91
C ASN A 391 -7.64 17.60 -5.85
N ASN A 392 -7.72 17.87 -7.16
CA ASN A 392 -7.77 16.83 -8.17
C ASN A 392 -6.43 16.72 -8.92
N VAL A 393 -5.72 15.66 -8.66
CA VAL A 393 -4.41 15.39 -9.26
C VAL A 393 -4.48 15.22 -10.78
N GLU A 394 -5.62 14.71 -11.30
CA GLU A 394 -5.79 14.42 -12.73
C GLU A 394 -5.98 15.71 -13.58
N THR A 395 -6.28 16.85 -12.97
CA THR A 395 -6.47 18.13 -13.67
C THR A 395 -5.18 18.80 -14.07
N LEU A 396 -4.06 18.47 -13.40
CA LEU A 396 -2.76 19.01 -13.71
C LEU A 396 -2.24 18.50 -15.08
N PRO A 397 -1.53 19.37 -15.85
CA PRO A 397 -1.01 19.02 -17.17
C PRO A 397 0.24 18.13 -17.08
N TRP A 398 0.09 16.90 -16.63
CA TRP A 398 1.17 15.93 -16.47
C TRP A 398 1.79 15.49 -17.80
N LEU A 399 3.07 15.18 -17.78
CA LEU A 399 3.72 14.42 -18.85
C LEU A 399 3.43 12.91 -18.70
N THR A 400 3.50 12.42 -17.46
CA THR A 400 3.10 11.05 -17.09
C THR A 400 2.12 11.13 -15.92
N LEU A 401 0.91 10.62 -16.08
CA LEU A 401 -0.11 10.66 -15.04
C LEU A 401 0.26 9.70 -13.90
N PRO A 402 0.24 10.14 -12.63
CA PRO A 402 0.53 9.26 -11.51
C PRO A 402 -0.51 8.13 -11.39
N PRO A 403 -0.11 6.91 -10.98
CA PRO A 403 -1.02 5.77 -10.86
C PRO A 403 -2.13 6.03 -9.82
N ARG A 404 -3.40 5.84 -10.21
CA ARG A 404 -4.58 6.08 -9.35
C ARG A 404 -4.51 5.35 -8.01
N ALA A 405 -4.01 4.12 -8.01
CA ALA A 405 -3.86 3.33 -6.78
C ALA A 405 -2.88 3.97 -5.79
N ASN A 406 -1.76 4.53 -6.27
CA ASN A 406 -0.77 5.20 -5.43
C ASN A 406 -1.30 6.57 -4.94
N VAL A 407 -2.02 7.31 -5.80
CA VAL A 407 -2.71 8.56 -5.44
C VAL A 407 -3.73 8.31 -4.32
N PHE A 408 -4.57 7.26 -4.46
CA PHE A 408 -5.57 6.91 -3.45
C PHE A 408 -4.93 6.60 -2.08
N LYS A 409 -3.83 5.85 -2.07
CA LYS A 409 -3.09 5.53 -0.84
C LYS A 409 -2.45 6.75 -0.20
N ALA A 410 -1.83 7.61 -1.01
CA ALA A 410 -1.24 8.85 -0.54
C ALA A 410 -2.30 9.78 0.08
N LYS A 411 -3.47 9.93 -0.55
CA LYS A 411 -4.60 10.70 0.00
C LYS A 411 -5.07 10.12 1.33
N ASN A 412 -5.26 8.79 1.42
CA ASN A 412 -5.66 8.14 2.67
C ASN A 412 -4.64 8.36 3.79
N LEU A 413 -3.35 8.26 3.49
CA LEU A 413 -2.30 8.59 4.45
C LEU A 413 -2.39 10.04 4.92
N LEU A 414 -2.50 11.00 4.01
CA LEU A 414 -2.60 12.41 4.35
C LEU A 414 -3.85 12.75 5.16
N MET A 415 -4.98 12.10 4.89
CA MET A 415 -6.19 12.20 5.72
C MET A 415 -5.94 11.65 7.14
N GLN A 416 -5.28 10.49 7.26
CA GLN A 416 -4.93 9.92 8.58
C GLN A 416 -3.99 10.81 9.38
N LEU A 417 -3.06 11.50 8.70
CA LEU A 417 -2.17 12.48 9.33
C LEU A 417 -2.85 13.84 9.59
N GLY A 418 -4.10 14.02 9.17
CA GLY A 418 -4.84 15.27 9.30
C GLY A 418 -4.34 16.38 8.40
N ALA A 419 -3.61 16.05 7.32
CA ALA A 419 -3.03 17.03 6.38
C ALA A 419 -4.03 17.52 5.33
N ILE A 420 -4.96 16.66 4.91
CA ILE A 420 -6.07 16.99 4.00
C ILE A 420 -7.41 16.52 4.60
N ASP A 421 -8.49 17.14 4.17
CA ASP A 421 -9.85 16.74 4.50
C ASP A 421 -10.39 15.62 3.57
N GLU A 422 -11.63 15.18 3.78
CA GLU A 422 -12.28 14.13 2.97
C GLU A 422 -12.45 14.52 1.50
N ASN A 423 -12.47 15.83 1.20
CA ASN A 423 -12.56 16.36 -0.16
C ASN A 423 -11.18 16.54 -0.83
N GLY A 424 -10.08 16.27 -0.10
CA GLY A 424 -8.72 16.42 -0.57
C GLY A 424 -8.16 17.85 -0.42
N ASN A 425 -8.88 18.76 0.25
CA ASN A 425 -8.40 20.12 0.49
C ASN A 425 -7.39 20.13 1.63
N ILE A 426 -6.40 21.03 1.54
CA ILE A 426 -5.39 21.16 2.59
C ILE A 426 -5.98 21.74 3.88
N THR A 427 -5.64 21.13 5.00
CA THR A 427 -6.02 21.59 6.34
C THR A 427 -5.01 22.64 6.87
N PRO A 428 -5.31 23.36 7.97
CA PRO A 428 -4.31 24.18 8.66
C PRO A 428 -3.08 23.39 9.10
N MET A 429 -3.26 22.15 9.56
CA MET A 429 -2.17 21.23 9.87
C MET A 429 -1.35 20.88 8.62
N GLY A 430 -2.02 20.56 7.51
CA GLY A 430 -1.38 20.27 6.23
C GLY A 430 -0.52 21.42 5.72
N LYS A 431 -0.98 22.68 5.86
CA LYS A 431 -0.18 23.88 5.52
C LYS A 431 1.09 23.99 6.35
N GLN A 432 1.01 23.69 7.65
CA GLN A 432 2.20 23.67 8.49
C GLN A 432 3.14 22.51 8.12
N MET A 433 2.59 21.35 7.78
CA MET A 433 3.37 20.19 7.34
C MET A 433 4.09 20.47 6.01
N SER A 434 3.43 21.09 5.02
CA SER A 434 4.05 21.43 3.73
C SER A 434 5.17 22.46 3.87
N ALA A 435 5.17 23.26 4.94
CA ALA A 435 6.25 24.22 5.21
C ALA A 435 7.56 23.55 5.65
N LEU A 436 7.55 22.30 6.13
CA LEU A 436 8.73 21.56 6.53
C LEU A 436 9.32 20.76 5.34
N PRO A 437 10.64 20.82 5.08
CA PRO A 437 11.27 20.13 3.95
C PRO A 437 11.53 18.66 4.27
N CYS A 438 10.50 17.92 4.71
CA CYS A 438 10.58 16.52 5.06
C CYS A 438 9.30 15.78 4.65
N HIS A 439 9.33 14.45 4.76
CA HIS A 439 8.16 13.63 4.51
C HIS A 439 6.98 14.02 5.43
N PRO A 440 5.71 14.03 4.97
CA PRO A 440 4.54 14.42 5.77
C PRO A 440 4.44 13.70 7.13
N ARG A 441 4.84 12.45 7.22
CA ARG A 441 4.90 11.69 8.48
C ARG A 441 5.82 12.34 9.51
N ILE A 442 7.00 12.74 9.06
CA ILE A 442 8.01 13.40 9.90
C ILE A 442 7.53 14.80 10.31
N ALA A 443 6.96 15.54 9.35
CA ALA A 443 6.35 16.84 9.64
C ALA A 443 5.26 16.73 10.71
N ARG A 444 4.35 15.75 10.59
CA ARG A 444 3.29 15.50 11.58
C ARG A 444 3.86 15.23 12.99
N MET A 445 4.92 14.43 13.08
CA MET A 445 5.60 14.14 14.35
C MET A 445 6.17 15.40 15.01
N ILE A 446 6.87 16.24 14.24
CA ILE A 446 7.46 17.49 14.76
C ILE A 446 6.33 18.43 15.22
N LEU A 447 5.28 18.61 14.41
CA LEU A 447 4.18 19.51 14.70
C LEU A 447 3.28 19.02 15.84
N ALA A 448 3.21 17.73 16.09
CA ALA A 448 2.47 17.18 17.23
C ALA A 448 2.98 17.74 18.56
N THR A 449 4.25 18.03 18.68
CA THR A 449 4.84 18.60 19.90
C THR A 449 4.50 20.08 20.14
N GLN A 450 4.04 20.79 19.11
CA GLN A 450 3.76 22.24 19.15
C GLN A 450 2.27 22.53 19.43
N HIS A 451 1.38 21.56 19.24
CA HIS A 451 -0.03 21.71 19.51
C HIS A 451 -0.36 21.27 20.95
N SER A 452 -1.16 22.06 21.67
CA SER A 452 -1.51 21.91 23.07
C SER A 452 -2.26 20.62 23.46
N THR A 453 -2.49 19.70 22.54
CA THR A 453 -3.08 18.37 22.79
C THR A 453 -2.26 17.47 23.70
N PHE A 454 -0.95 17.75 23.84
CA PHE A 454 -0.10 17.07 24.84
C PHE A 454 -0.38 17.50 26.31
N ASN A 455 -1.23 18.50 26.53
CA ASN A 455 -1.46 19.12 27.86
C ASN A 455 -2.85 18.85 28.44
N THR A 456 -3.70 18.01 27.88
CA THR A 456 -5.01 17.71 28.47
C THR A 456 -4.93 16.54 29.45
N PRO A 457 -5.10 16.76 30.77
CA PRO A 457 -5.30 15.67 31.70
C PRO A 457 -6.72 15.13 31.51
N HIS A 458 -6.87 13.98 30.88
CA HIS A 458 -8.07 13.17 31.02
C HIS A 458 -8.08 12.53 32.42
N SER A 459 -8.67 13.22 33.41
CA SER A 459 -9.33 12.53 34.52
C SER A 459 -10.10 13.51 35.41
N THR A 460 -11.39 13.47 35.37
CA THR A 460 -12.25 13.65 36.52
C THR A 460 -12.56 12.26 37.06
N SER A 461 -11.74 11.77 37.98
CA SER A 461 -11.94 10.70 38.96
C SER A 461 -10.82 9.65 38.93
N ALA A 462 -9.77 9.88 39.76
CA ALA A 462 -9.06 8.81 40.45
C ALA A 462 -7.92 9.40 41.31
N SER A 463 -7.61 8.74 42.37
CA SER A 463 -6.72 8.99 43.49
C SER A 463 -5.36 9.68 43.22
N PRO A 464 -4.78 10.42 44.16
CA PRO A 464 -3.62 11.30 43.96
C PRO A 464 -2.28 10.57 44.14
N THR A 465 -1.95 9.60 43.30
CA THR A 465 -0.66 8.88 43.37
C THR A 465 -0.02 8.54 42.04
N THR A 466 -0.45 9.12 40.93
CA THR A 466 0.28 8.97 39.65
C THR A 466 0.65 10.37 39.18
N GLN A 467 1.94 10.71 39.26
CA GLN A 467 2.52 11.91 38.66
C GLN A 467 2.42 11.73 37.13
N HIS A 468 1.41 12.34 36.51
CA HIS A 468 1.39 12.54 35.06
C HIS A 468 2.49 13.57 34.75
N SER A 469 3.49 13.16 34.00
CA SER A 469 4.53 14.04 33.48
C SER A 469 3.89 15.07 32.56
N THR A 470 3.84 16.32 32.98
CA THR A 470 3.60 17.46 32.09
C THR A 470 4.76 17.52 31.12
N PHE A 471 4.52 17.14 29.87
CA PHE A 471 5.52 17.25 28.80
C PHE A 471 5.97 18.70 28.66
N ASN A 472 7.26 18.93 28.81
CA ASN A 472 7.86 20.22 28.50
C ASN A 472 7.94 20.34 26.98
N THR A 473 7.13 21.20 26.38
CA THR A 473 7.02 21.37 24.90
C THR A 473 8.37 21.54 24.22
N THR A 474 9.31 22.24 24.85
CA THR A 474 10.68 22.44 24.33
C THR A 474 11.47 21.14 24.27
N HIS A 475 11.37 20.27 25.29
CA HIS A 475 12.04 18.96 25.32
C HIS A 475 11.50 18.05 24.23
N SER A 476 10.19 17.91 24.13
CA SER A 476 9.54 17.04 23.15
C SER A 476 9.80 17.49 21.71
N THR A 477 9.85 18.80 21.43
CA THR A 477 10.19 19.31 20.08
C THR A 477 11.64 19.00 19.71
N SER A 478 12.58 19.15 20.67
CA SER A 478 13.99 18.79 20.45
C SER A 478 14.12 17.29 20.18
N LEU A 479 13.40 16.47 20.93
CA LEU A 479 13.38 15.01 20.73
C LEU A 479 12.82 14.64 19.35
N ALA A 480 11.71 15.24 18.92
CA ALA A 480 11.12 15.00 17.61
C ALA A 480 12.08 15.38 16.47
N CYS A 481 12.82 16.49 16.59
CA CYS A 481 13.83 16.88 15.60
C CYS A 481 15.03 15.92 15.57
N ASP A 482 15.46 15.40 16.72
CA ASP A 482 16.50 14.36 16.80
C ASP A 482 16.04 13.05 16.13
N ILE A 483 14.81 12.60 16.40
CA ILE A 483 14.21 11.43 15.77
C ILE A 483 14.11 11.64 14.25
N ALA A 484 13.61 12.79 13.80
CA ALA A 484 13.52 13.13 12.39
C ALA A 484 14.85 12.99 11.66
N ALA A 485 15.92 13.55 12.23
CA ALA A 485 17.26 13.48 11.66
C ALA A 485 17.81 12.05 11.61
N LEU A 486 17.53 11.22 12.63
CA LEU A 486 17.93 9.82 12.66
C LEU A 486 17.19 9.00 11.61
N LEU A 487 15.90 9.27 11.36
CA LEU A 487 15.10 8.54 10.39
C LEU A 487 15.41 8.91 8.93
N GLU A 488 15.96 10.09 8.68
CA GLU A 488 16.38 10.52 7.34
C GLU A 488 17.78 10.02 6.92
N GLU A 489 18.60 9.64 7.87
CA GLU A 489 19.97 9.19 7.60
C GLU A 489 20.13 7.69 7.84
N LYS A 490 21.22 7.13 7.33
CA LYS A 490 21.53 5.71 7.57
C LYS A 490 21.74 5.47 9.06
N ASP A 491 21.08 4.43 9.59
CA ASP A 491 21.19 4.03 11.00
C ASP A 491 22.67 3.93 11.44
N PRO A 492 23.06 4.66 12.50
CA PRO A 492 24.42 4.59 13.03
C PRO A 492 24.79 3.19 13.58
N LEU A 493 23.82 2.36 13.92
CA LEU A 493 23.96 0.99 14.40
C LEU A 493 23.42 -0.06 13.42
N ALA A 494 23.48 0.19 12.12
CA ALA A 494 22.93 -0.70 11.09
C ALA A 494 23.49 -2.15 11.16
N ASP A 495 24.71 -2.33 11.68
CA ASP A 495 25.36 -3.63 11.83
C ASP A 495 25.02 -4.34 13.16
N SER A 496 24.20 -3.73 14.02
CA SER A 496 23.74 -4.28 15.28
C SER A 496 22.34 -4.91 15.15
N ASN A 497 22.10 -5.99 15.87
CA ASN A 497 20.77 -6.60 15.98
C ASN A 497 19.83 -5.85 16.94
N ASN A 498 20.31 -4.79 17.60
CA ASN A 498 19.48 -3.98 18.50
C ASN A 498 18.57 -3.05 17.73
N THR A 499 17.26 -3.06 18.01
CA THR A 499 16.24 -2.27 17.31
C THR A 499 15.79 -1.02 18.07
N ASP A 500 16.32 -0.76 19.28
CA ASP A 500 15.90 0.35 20.13
C ASP A 500 16.35 1.72 19.58
N LEU A 501 15.37 2.55 19.20
CA LEU A 501 15.60 3.91 18.72
C LEU A 501 16.11 4.83 19.85
N SER A 502 15.74 4.57 21.10
CA SER A 502 16.17 5.38 22.26
C SER A 502 17.69 5.30 22.46
N LEU A 503 18.29 4.14 22.16
CA LEU A 503 19.74 3.98 22.20
C LEU A 503 20.45 4.88 21.16
N ARG A 504 19.90 4.97 19.93
CA ARG A 504 20.45 5.84 18.86
C ARG A 504 20.37 7.31 19.25
N LEU A 505 19.30 7.70 19.91
CA LEU A 505 19.13 9.07 20.42
C LEU A 505 20.16 9.41 21.51
N SER A 506 20.36 8.51 22.45
CA SER A 506 21.40 8.69 23.50
C SER A 506 22.80 8.80 22.90
N MET A 507 23.09 8.00 21.85
CA MET A 507 24.35 8.11 21.11
C MET A 507 24.49 9.45 20.40
N LEU A 508 23.44 9.93 19.71
CA LEU A 508 23.42 11.22 19.00
C LEU A 508 23.69 12.37 19.99
N ARG A 509 22.95 12.41 21.09
CA ARG A 509 23.08 13.44 22.13
C ARG A 509 24.45 13.43 22.80
N SER A 510 25.00 12.23 23.06
CA SER A 510 26.35 12.03 23.57
C SER A 510 27.42 12.53 22.58
N ALA A 511 27.28 12.20 21.30
CA ALA A 511 28.19 12.63 20.24
C ALA A 511 28.19 14.17 20.09
N ARG A 512 27.00 14.77 20.18
CA ARG A 512 26.82 16.24 20.15
C ARG A 512 27.54 16.92 21.32
N LYS A 513 27.35 16.44 22.56
CA LYS A 513 28.07 16.92 23.77
C LYS A 513 29.60 16.85 23.60
N ARG A 514 30.08 15.75 22.94
CA ARG A 514 31.53 15.51 22.76
C ARG A 514 32.10 16.13 21.49
N LYS A 515 31.28 16.80 20.67
CA LYS A 515 31.65 17.37 19.35
C LYS A 515 32.37 16.34 18.44
N GLN A 516 31.86 15.10 18.43
CA GLN A 516 32.41 14.02 17.61
C GLN A 516 32.25 14.34 16.11
N LYS A 517 33.26 13.93 15.29
CA LYS A 517 33.20 14.01 13.84
C LYS A 517 32.60 12.73 13.25
N GLY A 518 32.13 12.77 12.00
CA GLY A 518 31.61 11.61 11.29
C GLY A 518 30.08 11.59 11.13
N ARG A 519 29.51 10.39 11.01
CA ARG A 519 28.06 10.21 10.69
C ARG A 519 27.14 10.90 11.71
N LEU A 520 27.37 10.71 13.01
CA LEU A 520 26.58 11.34 14.06
C LEU A 520 26.64 12.86 14.05
N ALA A 521 27.78 13.47 13.63
CA ALA A 521 27.86 14.91 13.48
C ALA A 521 26.98 15.42 12.33
N ARG A 522 26.86 14.66 11.25
CA ARG A 522 25.95 14.97 10.14
C ARG A 522 24.49 14.90 10.58
N ILE A 523 24.09 13.85 11.31
CA ILE A 523 22.75 13.70 11.87
C ILE A 523 22.46 14.88 12.82
N ALA A 524 23.43 15.25 13.70
CA ALA A 524 23.27 16.39 14.60
C ALA A 524 23.09 17.73 13.85
N MET A 525 23.75 17.92 12.71
CA MET A 525 23.56 19.10 11.87
C MET A 525 22.16 19.16 11.25
N ILE A 526 21.62 18.03 10.78
CA ILE A 526 20.26 17.96 10.26
C ILE A 526 19.24 18.23 11.38
N ALA A 527 19.46 17.67 12.57
CA ALA A 527 18.61 17.93 13.75
C ALA A 527 18.61 19.42 14.12
N ALA A 528 19.78 20.08 14.07
CA ALA A 528 19.89 21.52 14.34
C ALA A 528 19.10 22.38 13.31
N GLU A 529 19.05 21.97 12.04
CA GLU A 529 18.23 22.64 11.04
C GLU A 529 16.72 22.47 11.30
N TYR A 530 16.29 21.26 11.69
CA TYR A 530 14.90 21.06 12.12
C TYR A 530 14.54 21.88 13.35
N LEU A 531 15.44 21.96 14.34
CA LEU A 531 15.26 22.80 15.54
C LEU A 531 15.09 24.28 15.17
N ARG A 532 15.92 24.78 14.25
CA ARG A 532 15.82 26.16 13.74
C ARG A 532 14.46 26.42 13.08
N MET A 533 13.97 25.50 12.26
CA MET A 533 12.67 25.63 11.60
C MET A 533 11.50 25.49 12.57
N ALA A 534 11.63 24.64 13.58
CA ALA A 534 10.64 24.46 14.63
C ALA A 534 10.69 25.55 15.71
N HIS A 535 11.61 26.53 15.59
CA HIS A 535 11.85 27.59 16.58
C HIS A 535 12.08 27.03 18.01
N ALA A 536 12.78 25.89 18.11
CA ALA A 536 13.04 25.20 19.36
C ALA A 536 14.54 25.20 19.70
N ASN A 537 14.82 25.07 21.00
CA ASN A 537 16.18 24.96 21.50
C ASN A 537 16.62 23.48 21.59
N GLU A 538 17.91 23.25 21.45
CA GLU A 538 18.52 21.95 21.62
C GLU A 538 18.44 21.50 23.08
N ASP A 539 17.96 20.24 23.26
CA ASP A 539 17.99 19.56 24.56
C ASP A 539 18.77 18.24 24.43
N ASN A 540 19.71 18.06 25.32
CA ASN A 540 20.59 16.90 25.38
C ASN A 540 20.35 16.02 26.64
N SER A 541 19.22 16.15 27.34
CA SER A 541 18.80 15.24 28.39
C SER A 541 18.48 13.86 27.83
N ASP A 542 18.59 12.80 28.62
CA ASP A 542 18.24 11.45 28.14
C ASP A 542 16.71 11.36 27.94
N PRO A 543 16.25 10.85 26.77
CA PRO A 543 14.82 10.74 26.49
C PRO A 543 14.19 9.58 27.26
N ALA A 544 12.94 9.74 27.69
CA ALA A 544 12.14 8.61 28.16
C ALA A 544 11.75 7.73 26.94
N PRO A 545 11.97 6.40 27.01
CA PRO A 545 11.70 5.52 25.89
C PRO A 545 10.25 5.57 25.38
N GLU A 546 9.27 5.70 26.27
CA GLU A 546 7.85 5.81 25.93
C GLU A 546 7.53 7.13 25.22
N GLU A 547 8.25 8.22 25.52
CA GLU A 547 8.12 9.49 24.80
C GLU A 547 8.62 9.37 23.37
N VAL A 548 9.72 8.63 23.15
CA VAL A 548 10.20 8.29 21.81
C VAL A 548 9.13 7.52 21.04
N GLY A 549 8.54 6.50 21.69
CA GLY A 549 7.45 5.70 21.08
C GLY A 549 6.22 6.52 20.74
N LEU A 550 5.83 7.45 21.62
CA LEU A 550 4.72 8.36 21.39
C LEU A 550 4.93 9.23 20.15
N LEU A 551 6.11 9.81 19.99
CA LEU A 551 6.44 10.63 18.82
C LEU A 551 6.47 9.80 17.53
N VAL A 552 7.05 8.60 17.55
CA VAL A 552 7.04 7.66 16.42
C VAL A 552 5.62 7.26 16.04
N ALA A 553 4.72 7.08 17.02
CA ALA A 553 3.32 6.75 16.78
C ALA A 553 2.58 7.84 15.98
N TYR A 554 2.90 9.13 16.18
CA TYR A 554 2.36 10.22 15.38
C TYR A 554 2.84 10.22 13.92
N ALA A 555 4.07 9.73 13.66
CA ALA A 555 4.58 9.58 12.31
C ALA A 555 4.02 8.35 11.60
N TYR A 556 3.82 7.26 12.35
CA TYR A 556 3.48 5.94 11.81
C TYR A 556 2.35 5.26 12.60
N PRO A 557 1.14 5.86 12.64
CA PRO A 557 0.04 5.32 13.45
C PRO A 557 -0.37 3.90 13.06
N GLU A 558 -0.26 3.54 11.78
CA GLU A 558 -0.54 2.19 11.27
C GLU A 558 0.51 1.14 11.66
N ARG A 559 1.67 1.58 12.17
CA ARG A 559 2.78 0.72 12.63
C ARG A 559 2.86 0.60 14.14
N ILE A 560 1.87 1.08 14.87
CA ILE A 560 1.72 0.76 16.29
C ILE A 560 1.48 -0.74 16.39
N ALA A 561 2.19 -1.40 17.31
CA ALA A 561 2.27 -2.84 17.40
C ALA A 561 1.91 -3.33 18.80
N LEU A 562 1.10 -4.40 18.85
CA LEU A 562 0.72 -5.11 20.06
C LEU A 562 1.35 -6.49 20.04
N SER A 563 2.02 -6.89 21.15
CA SER A 563 2.57 -8.24 21.28
C SER A 563 1.46 -9.29 21.22
N THR A 564 1.77 -10.42 20.59
CA THR A 564 0.90 -11.58 20.54
C THR A 564 1.29 -12.63 21.60
N ASN A 565 0.98 -13.89 21.40
CA ASN A 565 1.19 -14.93 22.40
C ASN A 565 2.66 -15.34 22.57
N ASN A 566 3.53 -15.03 21.60
CA ASN A 566 4.95 -15.37 21.66
C ASN A 566 5.81 -14.12 21.86
N VAL A 567 6.93 -14.28 22.54
CA VAL A 567 7.91 -13.20 22.73
C VAL A 567 8.51 -12.83 21.38
N GLY A 568 8.48 -11.54 21.05
CA GLY A 568 9.00 -11.01 19.79
C GLY A 568 8.00 -11.01 18.63
N ASP A 569 6.82 -11.63 18.78
CA ASP A 569 5.77 -11.59 17.76
C ASP A 569 4.79 -10.45 18.04
N TYR A 570 4.54 -9.64 17.01
CA TYR A 570 3.71 -8.45 17.11
C TYR A 570 2.69 -8.38 15.96
N ARG A 571 1.53 -7.79 16.26
CA ARG A 571 0.52 -7.42 15.28
C ARG A 571 0.43 -5.90 15.18
N LEU A 572 0.46 -5.38 13.96
CA LEU A 572 0.35 -3.95 13.69
C LEU A 572 -1.10 -3.46 13.70
N ALA A 573 -1.27 -2.16 13.88
CA ALA A 573 -2.55 -1.47 13.71
C ALA A 573 -3.11 -1.62 12.27
N SER A 574 -2.26 -1.79 11.25
CA SER A 574 -2.65 -2.19 9.89
C SER A 574 -3.22 -3.61 9.81
N GLY A 575 -2.88 -4.47 10.77
CA GLY A 575 -3.25 -5.90 10.83
C GLY A 575 -2.15 -6.86 10.37
N ASP A 576 -1.00 -6.37 9.92
CA ASP A 576 0.13 -7.20 9.51
C ASP A 576 0.87 -7.78 10.71
N ASN A 577 1.53 -8.93 10.51
CA ASN A 577 2.33 -9.56 11.55
C ASN A 577 3.82 -9.22 11.37
N MET A 578 4.48 -8.90 12.47
CA MET A 578 5.88 -8.53 12.53
C MET A 578 6.63 -9.35 13.57
N GLN A 579 7.93 -9.48 13.38
CA GLN A 579 8.80 -10.22 14.29
C GLN A 579 10.03 -9.40 14.65
N LEU A 580 10.38 -9.47 15.93
CA LEU A 580 11.63 -9.06 16.54
C LEU A 580 12.43 -10.29 16.95
N ASP A 581 13.75 -10.18 17.00
CA ASP A 581 14.58 -11.21 17.65
C ASP A 581 14.15 -11.34 19.12
N SER A 582 13.93 -12.56 19.58
CA SER A 582 13.52 -12.82 20.98
C SER A 582 14.53 -12.32 22.02
N ASN A 583 15.79 -12.12 21.62
CA ASN A 583 16.86 -11.59 22.46
C ASN A 583 16.95 -10.04 22.40
N ASP A 584 16.15 -9.38 21.56
CA ASP A 584 16.13 -7.93 21.52
C ASP A 584 15.52 -7.34 22.80
N SER A 585 16.08 -6.23 23.29
CA SER A 585 15.61 -5.53 24.51
C SER A 585 14.14 -5.14 24.46
N LEU A 586 13.60 -4.92 23.26
CA LEU A 586 12.21 -4.53 23.06
C LEU A 586 11.23 -5.70 22.94
N ALA A 587 11.72 -6.95 22.80
CA ALA A 587 10.86 -8.12 22.57
C ALA A 587 9.86 -8.43 23.70
N ALA A 588 10.13 -7.96 24.91
CA ALA A 588 9.27 -8.15 26.10
C ALA A 588 8.21 -7.05 26.28
N HIS A 589 8.27 -5.94 25.52
CA HIS A 589 7.31 -4.86 25.65
C HIS A 589 5.97 -5.23 25.00
N LYS A 590 4.88 -4.90 25.70
CA LYS A 590 3.51 -5.18 25.22
C LYS A 590 3.15 -4.34 23.99
N TRP A 591 3.56 -3.05 24.00
CA TRP A 591 3.27 -2.11 22.94
C TRP A 591 4.55 -1.47 22.41
N LEU A 592 4.65 -1.39 21.09
CA LEU A 592 5.75 -0.73 20.40
C LEU A 592 5.21 0.25 19.35
N ALA A 593 5.94 1.32 19.11
CA ALA A 593 5.82 2.14 17.92
C ALA A 593 7.01 1.83 17.00
N ILE A 594 6.73 1.39 15.76
CA ILE A 594 7.74 0.91 14.81
C ILE A 594 8.05 2.00 13.80
N ALA A 595 9.29 2.47 13.78
CA ALA A 595 9.78 3.48 12.84
C ALA A 595 10.25 2.86 11.53
N SER A 596 10.95 1.70 11.60
CA SER A 596 11.48 1.03 10.41
C SER A 596 11.22 -0.47 10.46
N LEU A 597 10.71 -1.01 9.36
CA LEU A 597 10.41 -2.43 9.19
C LEU A 597 10.61 -2.88 7.74
N TYR A 598 10.66 -4.19 7.52
CA TYR A 598 10.67 -4.83 6.21
C TYR A 598 9.65 -5.96 6.17
N SER A 599 8.84 -6.01 5.14
CA SER A 599 7.86 -7.08 4.94
C SER A 599 7.90 -7.56 3.49
N LYS A 600 7.93 -8.88 3.29
CA LYS A 600 7.72 -9.54 1.99
C LYS A 600 6.31 -10.13 1.93
N LEU A 601 5.76 -10.20 0.72
CA LEU A 601 4.43 -10.77 0.49
C LEU A 601 4.31 -12.18 1.08
N GLY A 602 3.30 -12.38 1.94
CA GLY A 602 3.00 -13.71 2.51
C GLY A 602 3.89 -14.15 3.66
N ASN A 603 4.89 -13.34 4.06
CA ASN A 603 5.78 -13.64 5.17
C ASN A 603 5.58 -12.67 6.33
N THR A 604 5.89 -13.11 7.55
CA THR A 604 5.99 -12.23 8.73
C THR A 604 7.11 -11.22 8.49
N GLY A 605 6.80 -9.93 8.65
CA GLY A 605 7.77 -8.87 8.46
C GLY A 605 8.79 -8.81 9.62
N ARG A 606 9.92 -8.12 9.40
CA ARG A 606 10.97 -7.90 10.41
C ARG A 606 11.03 -6.44 10.82
N VAL A 607 11.19 -6.20 12.12
CA VAL A 607 11.39 -4.86 12.70
C VAL A 607 12.87 -4.51 12.71
N PHE A 608 13.22 -3.26 12.34
CA PHE A 608 14.58 -2.73 12.40
C PHE A 608 14.76 -1.60 13.40
N LEU A 609 13.74 -0.73 13.54
CA LEU A 609 13.75 0.36 14.52
C LEU A 609 12.38 0.49 15.16
N ALA A 610 12.36 0.52 16.49
CA ALA A 610 11.15 0.69 17.28
C ALA A 610 11.46 1.40 18.60
N ALA A 611 10.41 1.80 19.30
CA ALA A 611 10.48 2.29 20.67
C ALA A 611 9.27 1.80 21.48
N PRO A 612 9.39 1.64 22.82
CA PRO A 612 8.27 1.30 23.69
C PRO A 612 7.17 2.36 23.61
N LEU A 613 5.93 1.94 23.72
CA LEU A 613 4.76 2.84 23.65
C LEU A 613 3.80 2.55 24.80
N ASN A 614 3.34 3.61 25.47
CA ASN A 614 2.17 3.54 26.32
C ASN A 614 0.94 4.03 25.52
N PRO A 615 -0.01 3.17 25.14
CA PRO A 615 -1.13 3.57 24.30
C PRO A 615 -2.08 4.57 24.98
N ASN A 616 -2.02 4.73 26.32
CA ASN A 616 -2.86 5.70 27.03
C ASN A 616 -2.40 7.16 26.86
N ASP A 617 -1.18 7.38 26.36
CA ASP A 617 -0.64 8.71 26.11
C ASP A 617 -1.03 9.23 24.71
N LEU A 618 -1.64 8.38 23.88
CA LEU A 618 -2.13 8.74 22.56
C LEU A 618 -3.44 9.53 22.64
N ASP A 619 -3.60 10.51 21.78
CA ASP A 619 -4.80 11.34 21.68
C ASP A 619 -5.88 10.74 20.74
N GLU A 620 -7.04 11.43 20.68
CA GLU A 620 -8.18 11.02 19.88
C GLU A 620 -7.91 11.04 18.35
N SER A 621 -6.81 11.63 17.89
CA SER A 621 -6.44 11.57 16.47
C SER A 621 -6.02 10.15 16.06
N ILE A 622 -5.44 9.39 16.98
CA ILE A 622 -4.94 8.02 16.76
C ILE A 622 -5.87 6.97 17.38
N ILE A 623 -6.30 7.17 18.65
CA ILE A 623 -7.24 6.26 19.32
C ILE A 623 -8.67 6.67 18.97
N LYS A 624 -9.43 5.71 18.42
CA LYS A 624 -10.85 5.89 18.14
C LYS A 624 -11.69 5.02 19.06
N GLU A 625 -12.74 5.61 19.63
CA GLU A 625 -13.79 4.86 20.31
C GLU A 625 -14.79 4.37 19.28
N ARG A 626 -15.15 3.09 19.38
CA ARG A 626 -16.14 2.47 18.54
C ARG A 626 -16.96 1.48 19.35
N ASP A 627 -18.27 1.54 19.16
CA ASP A 627 -19.17 0.52 19.66
C ASP A 627 -19.03 -0.73 18.78
N ASN A 628 -18.65 -1.84 19.39
CA ASN A 628 -18.53 -3.14 18.74
C ASN A 628 -19.67 -4.05 19.25
N ILE A 629 -20.66 -4.25 18.39
CA ILE A 629 -21.75 -5.18 18.60
C ILE A 629 -21.49 -6.38 17.71
N SER A 630 -21.34 -7.55 18.29
CA SER A 630 -21.01 -8.76 17.54
C SER A 630 -21.62 -10.01 18.18
N TRP A 631 -21.87 -11.05 17.37
CA TRP A 631 -22.32 -12.35 17.87
C TRP A 631 -21.11 -13.20 18.30
N ASP A 632 -21.04 -13.54 19.57
CA ASP A 632 -20.07 -14.52 20.06
C ASP A 632 -20.62 -15.95 19.88
N ALA A 633 -20.11 -16.66 18.89
CA ALA A 633 -20.56 -18.02 18.59
C ALA A 633 -20.23 -19.06 19.70
N LYS A 634 -19.21 -18.78 20.54
CA LYS A 634 -18.84 -19.67 21.65
C LYS A 634 -19.76 -19.51 22.85
N GLN A 635 -20.09 -18.27 23.18
CA GLN A 635 -20.99 -17.95 24.28
C GLN A 635 -22.48 -18.03 23.84
N GLY A 636 -22.74 -17.95 22.55
CA GLY A 636 -24.08 -17.92 21.98
C GLY A 636 -24.88 -16.69 22.39
N CYS A 637 -24.27 -15.52 22.39
CA CYS A 637 -24.94 -14.27 22.73
C CYS A 637 -24.35 -13.09 21.95
N VAL A 638 -25.13 -12.01 21.85
CA VAL A 638 -24.61 -10.73 21.36
C VAL A 638 -23.73 -10.12 22.43
N THR A 639 -22.49 -9.80 22.07
CA THR A 639 -21.55 -9.03 22.89
C THR A 639 -21.60 -7.58 22.48
N MET A 640 -21.72 -6.67 23.42
CA MET A 640 -21.79 -5.23 23.22
C MET A 640 -20.67 -4.58 24.01
N GLN A 641 -19.70 -4.03 23.30
CA GLN A 641 -18.52 -3.47 23.91
C GLN A 641 -18.18 -2.13 23.27
N LYS A 642 -17.88 -1.13 24.10
CA LYS A 642 -17.23 0.09 23.67
C LYS A 642 -15.74 -0.15 23.66
N GLU A 643 -15.17 -0.18 22.47
CA GLU A 643 -13.75 -0.45 22.27
C GLU A 643 -12.99 0.83 21.97
N ARG A 644 -11.85 1.02 22.66
CA ARG A 644 -10.84 1.97 22.25
C ARG A 644 -9.87 1.25 21.33
N ARG A 645 -9.72 1.73 20.11
CA ARG A 645 -8.98 1.06 19.04
C ARG A 645 -7.91 1.95 18.42
N ILE A 646 -6.83 1.30 18.02
CA ILE A 646 -5.81 1.87 17.12
C ILE A 646 -5.85 1.00 15.86
N GLY A 647 -6.47 1.51 14.80
CA GLY A 647 -6.70 0.70 13.60
C GLY A 647 -7.43 -0.61 13.91
N LYS A 648 -6.76 -1.76 13.64
CA LYS A 648 -7.31 -3.10 13.92
C LYS A 648 -7.02 -3.60 15.34
N LEU A 649 -6.21 -2.90 16.13
CA LEU A 649 -5.86 -3.30 17.50
C LEU A 649 -6.89 -2.78 18.50
N VAL A 650 -7.26 -3.59 19.46
CA VAL A 650 -8.09 -3.20 20.62
C VAL A 650 -7.15 -2.86 21.78
N VAL A 651 -7.23 -1.64 22.27
CA VAL A 651 -6.45 -1.17 23.41
C VAL A 651 -7.12 -1.63 24.71
N ASP A 652 -8.38 -1.30 24.83
CA ASP A 652 -9.27 -1.75 25.92
C ASP A 652 -10.72 -1.83 25.42
N SER A 653 -11.56 -2.52 26.20
CA SER A 653 -12.99 -2.63 25.93
C SER A 653 -13.80 -2.58 27.21
N LYS A 654 -14.95 -1.90 27.17
CA LYS A 654 -15.88 -1.80 28.27
C LYS A 654 -17.25 -2.30 27.81
N PRO A 655 -17.99 -3.09 28.62
CA PRO A 655 -19.32 -3.53 28.24
C PRO A 655 -20.27 -2.31 28.13
N ILE A 656 -21.12 -2.33 27.12
CA ILE A 656 -22.19 -1.36 26.91
C ILE A 656 -23.51 -2.03 27.33
N HIS A 657 -24.34 -1.35 28.11
CA HIS A 657 -25.64 -1.88 28.51
C HIS A 657 -26.81 -1.39 27.66
N ASN A 658 -26.63 -0.30 26.91
CA ASN A 658 -27.65 0.33 26.07
C ASN A 658 -27.12 0.46 24.63
N ALA A 659 -27.13 -0.63 23.87
CA ALA A 659 -26.89 -0.55 22.43
C ALA A 659 -28.20 -0.26 21.69
N ASP A 660 -28.10 0.29 20.49
CA ASP A 660 -29.26 0.48 19.64
C ASP A 660 -29.89 -0.88 19.31
N LYS A 661 -31.19 -0.98 19.45
CA LYS A 661 -31.95 -2.21 19.19
C LYS A 661 -31.81 -2.66 17.73
N GLU A 662 -31.83 -1.72 16.81
CA GLU A 662 -31.71 -2.01 15.38
C GLU A 662 -30.36 -2.65 15.07
N ASP A 663 -29.26 -2.16 15.67
CA ASP A 663 -27.94 -2.76 15.53
C ASP A 663 -27.87 -4.18 16.08
N VAL A 664 -28.47 -4.42 17.26
CA VAL A 664 -28.51 -5.75 17.86
C VAL A 664 -29.28 -6.73 16.96
N ILE A 665 -30.46 -6.31 16.47
CA ILE A 665 -31.28 -7.12 15.55
C ILE A 665 -30.52 -7.41 14.27
N TYR A 666 -29.84 -6.41 13.70
CA TYR A 666 -29.02 -6.56 12.50
C TYR A 666 -27.92 -7.62 12.68
N ILE A 667 -27.19 -7.56 13.80
CA ILE A 667 -26.11 -8.50 14.12
C ILE A 667 -26.63 -9.92 14.30
N ILE A 668 -27.81 -10.09 14.92
CA ILE A 668 -28.44 -11.40 15.06
C ILE A 668 -28.79 -11.99 13.68
N CYS A 669 -29.38 -11.16 12.81
CA CYS A 669 -29.71 -11.58 11.44
C CYS A 669 -28.47 -11.93 10.63
N GLU A 670 -27.38 -11.17 10.76
CA GLU A 670 -26.09 -11.49 10.12
C GLU A 670 -25.47 -12.77 10.68
N ALA A 671 -25.53 -12.96 11.98
CA ALA A 671 -25.08 -14.21 12.62
C ALA A 671 -25.91 -15.42 12.19
N MET A 672 -27.23 -15.23 12.00
CA MET A 672 -28.14 -16.25 11.48
C MET A 672 -27.72 -16.71 10.09
N SER A 673 -27.35 -15.80 9.19
CA SER A 673 -26.90 -16.18 7.85
C SER A 673 -25.60 -17.00 7.84
N LYS A 674 -24.75 -16.84 8.86
CA LYS A 674 -23.47 -17.54 8.98
C LYS A 674 -23.55 -18.84 9.80
N ASN A 675 -24.35 -18.85 10.85
CA ASN A 675 -24.41 -19.91 11.88
C ASN A 675 -25.84 -20.37 12.19
N GLY A 676 -26.81 -20.08 11.35
CA GLY A 676 -28.23 -20.20 11.62
C GLY A 676 -28.73 -21.59 12.03
N LEU A 677 -28.07 -22.65 11.56
CA LEU A 677 -28.44 -24.03 11.90
C LEU A 677 -28.36 -24.31 13.40
N SER A 678 -27.50 -23.63 14.15
CA SER A 678 -27.31 -23.81 15.60
C SER A 678 -28.10 -22.84 16.45
N MET A 679 -28.64 -21.75 15.84
CA MET A 679 -29.30 -20.67 16.57
C MET A 679 -30.79 -20.90 16.83
N LEU A 680 -31.48 -21.64 15.95
CA LEU A 680 -32.92 -21.97 16.07
C LEU A 680 -33.14 -23.50 16.09
N THR A 681 -34.37 -23.90 16.39
CA THR A 681 -34.75 -25.32 16.51
C THR A 681 -35.20 -25.94 15.18
N TRP A 682 -34.35 -25.80 14.13
CA TRP A 682 -34.64 -26.36 12.79
C TRP A 682 -34.82 -27.88 12.77
N SER A 683 -34.21 -28.57 13.72
CA SER A 683 -34.33 -30.05 13.86
C SER A 683 -35.61 -30.49 14.55
N ASP A 684 -36.44 -29.58 15.02
CA ASP A 684 -37.74 -29.91 15.60
C ASP A 684 -38.59 -30.63 14.57
N GLU A 685 -39.21 -31.74 15.02
CA GLU A 685 -40.00 -32.59 14.13
C GLU A 685 -41.21 -31.87 13.53
N GLN A 686 -41.82 -30.93 14.29
CA GLN A 686 -42.95 -30.16 13.80
C GLN A 686 -42.51 -29.17 12.70
N VAL A 687 -41.36 -28.54 12.87
CA VAL A 687 -40.75 -27.63 11.86
C VAL A 687 -40.46 -28.37 10.57
N GLN A 688 -39.76 -29.53 10.68
CA GLN A 688 -39.41 -30.32 9.51
C GLN A 688 -40.64 -30.88 8.78
N ARG A 689 -41.65 -31.29 9.50
CA ARG A 689 -42.92 -31.76 8.89
C ARG A 689 -43.63 -30.64 8.16
N LEU A 690 -43.68 -29.44 8.74
CA LEU A 690 -44.28 -28.29 8.11
C LEU A 690 -43.53 -27.92 6.81
N GLN A 691 -42.22 -27.84 6.86
CA GLN A 691 -41.40 -27.51 5.69
C GLN A 691 -41.63 -28.51 4.55
N ARG A 692 -41.61 -29.83 4.85
CA ARG A 692 -41.86 -30.89 3.85
C ARG A 692 -43.26 -30.82 3.26
N ARG A 693 -44.28 -30.58 4.12
CA ARG A 693 -45.67 -30.42 3.69
C ARG A 693 -45.83 -29.25 2.72
N VAL A 694 -45.28 -28.09 3.06
CA VAL A 694 -45.36 -26.88 2.24
C VAL A 694 -44.59 -27.07 0.93
N ALA A 695 -43.38 -27.63 1.00
CA ALA A 695 -42.57 -27.91 -0.19
C ALA A 695 -43.26 -28.88 -1.15
N GLN A 696 -44.05 -29.86 -0.63
CA GLN A 696 -44.81 -30.77 -1.45
C GLN A 696 -45.94 -30.08 -2.19
N VAL A 697 -46.70 -29.16 -1.55
CA VAL A 697 -47.75 -28.37 -2.21
C VAL A 697 -47.13 -27.44 -3.24
N ALA A 698 -46.03 -26.77 -2.92
CA ALA A 698 -45.32 -25.90 -3.87
C ALA A 698 -44.83 -26.65 -5.13
N ALA A 699 -44.44 -27.94 -4.97
CA ALA A 699 -44.08 -28.79 -6.09
C ALA A 699 -45.28 -29.22 -6.94
N TRP A 700 -46.42 -29.47 -6.33
CA TRP A 700 -47.67 -29.82 -7.04
C TRP A 700 -48.29 -28.64 -7.76
N HIS A 701 -48.20 -27.42 -7.16
CA HIS A 701 -48.86 -26.20 -7.60
C HIS A 701 -47.90 -25.03 -7.65
N PRO A 702 -46.97 -25.01 -8.60
CA PRO A 702 -46.02 -23.91 -8.77
C PRO A 702 -46.70 -22.54 -9.02
N GLU A 703 -47.91 -22.58 -9.59
CA GLU A 703 -48.74 -21.40 -9.87
C GLU A 703 -49.21 -20.67 -8.61
N LEU A 704 -49.23 -21.33 -7.45
CA LEU A 704 -49.61 -20.69 -6.20
C LEU A 704 -48.54 -19.77 -5.63
N ASN A 705 -47.28 -19.82 -6.17
CA ASN A 705 -46.18 -19.01 -5.71
C ASN A 705 -46.00 -19.00 -4.19
N ILE A 706 -46.07 -20.21 -3.56
CA ILE A 706 -45.92 -20.35 -2.11
C ILE A 706 -44.52 -19.91 -1.69
N PRO A 707 -44.41 -19.06 -0.63
CA PRO A 707 -43.09 -18.66 -0.12
C PRO A 707 -42.22 -19.87 0.26
N ASP A 708 -40.91 -19.79 -0.11
CA ASP A 708 -39.96 -20.83 0.29
C ASP A 708 -39.63 -20.69 1.79
N ILE A 709 -40.08 -21.62 2.57
CA ILE A 709 -39.81 -21.73 4.01
C ILE A 709 -38.74 -22.75 4.35
N SER A 710 -37.90 -23.14 3.38
CA SER A 710 -36.74 -24.04 3.62
C SER A 710 -35.74 -23.40 4.60
N THR A 711 -35.03 -24.22 5.33
CA THR A 711 -34.00 -23.78 6.29
C THR A 711 -32.93 -22.97 5.59
N GLU A 712 -32.50 -23.41 4.41
CA GLU A 712 -31.49 -22.75 3.60
C GLU A 712 -31.92 -21.32 3.18
N HIS A 713 -33.13 -21.20 2.65
CA HIS A 713 -33.67 -19.90 2.22
C HIS A 713 -33.85 -18.95 3.39
N LEU A 714 -34.42 -19.40 4.48
CA LEU A 714 -34.73 -18.57 5.65
C LEU A 714 -33.47 -18.13 6.42
N THR A 715 -32.43 -18.97 6.48
CA THR A 715 -31.16 -18.59 7.09
C THR A 715 -30.44 -17.54 6.24
N ALA A 716 -30.44 -17.69 4.92
CA ALA A 716 -29.84 -16.72 4.02
C ALA A 716 -30.55 -15.35 4.05
N ASN A 717 -31.88 -15.36 4.20
CA ASN A 717 -32.74 -14.17 4.16
C ASN A 717 -33.30 -13.81 5.55
N ALA A 718 -32.52 -14.05 6.60
CA ALA A 718 -32.95 -13.80 7.99
C ALA A 718 -33.43 -12.36 8.27
N LYS A 719 -32.90 -11.39 7.56
CA LYS A 719 -33.26 -9.96 7.68
C LYS A 719 -34.71 -9.66 7.31
N ASP A 720 -35.32 -10.50 6.47
CA ASP A 720 -36.65 -10.21 5.92
C ASP A 720 -37.80 -10.68 6.84
N TRP A 721 -37.51 -11.62 7.75
CA TRP A 721 -38.56 -12.22 8.57
C TRP A 721 -38.26 -12.22 10.08
N LEU A 722 -37.02 -12.46 10.47
CA LEU A 722 -36.61 -12.67 11.88
C LEU A 722 -36.79 -11.42 12.77
N PRO A 723 -36.54 -10.19 12.30
CA PRO A 723 -36.66 -8.98 13.12
C PRO A 723 -38.02 -8.84 13.84
N LEU A 724 -39.12 -9.27 13.18
CA LEU A 724 -40.47 -9.19 13.71
C LEU A 724 -40.68 -10.01 15.01
N TYR A 725 -39.83 -10.99 15.28
CA TYR A 725 -39.96 -11.95 16.40
C TYR A 725 -38.84 -11.74 17.46
N LEU A 726 -37.91 -10.80 17.23
CA LEU A 726 -36.79 -10.55 18.12
C LEU A 726 -37.10 -9.53 19.23
N ASP A 727 -37.93 -8.53 18.99
CA ASP A 727 -38.31 -7.55 20.01
C ASP A 727 -39.63 -7.95 20.71
N GLU A 728 -39.58 -8.16 22.01
CA GLU A 728 -40.72 -8.48 22.83
C GLU A 728 -40.81 -7.44 23.94
N GLY A 729 -41.76 -6.49 23.77
CA GLY A 729 -42.03 -5.49 24.80
C GLY A 729 -40.83 -4.58 25.14
N GLY A 730 -39.95 -4.35 24.21
CA GLY A 730 -38.76 -3.51 24.41
C GLY A 730 -37.50 -4.27 24.78
N HIS A 731 -37.57 -5.58 24.95
CA HIS A 731 -36.42 -6.47 25.15
C HIS A 731 -36.08 -7.21 23.83
N VAL A 732 -34.86 -7.03 23.34
CA VAL A 732 -34.39 -7.78 22.17
C VAL A 732 -33.79 -9.11 22.61
N LYS A 733 -34.31 -10.21 22.07
CA LYS A 733 -33.77 -11.56 22.31
C LYS A 733 -32.37 -11.70 21.75
N SER A 734 -31.33 -11.59 22.59
CA SER A 734 -29.92 -11.46 22.20
C SER A 734 -29.08 -12.69 22.50
N THR A 735 -29.70 -13.78 22.96
CA THR A 735 -28.99 -15.03 23.28
C THR A 735 -29.55 -16.22 22.51
N ALA A 736 -28.70 -17.21 22.20
CA ALA A 736 -29.13 -18.45 21.55
C ALA A 736 -30.21 -19.20 22.33
N ASN A 737 -30.21 -19.09 23.67
CA ASN A 737 -31.23 -19.73 24.52
C ASN A 737 -32.60 -19.06 24.34
N GLU A 738 -32.65 -17.75 24.19
CA GLU A 738 -33.89 -17.00 23.91
C GLU A 738 -34.40 -17.30 22.50
N LEU A 739 -33.50 -17.34 21.53
CA LEU A 739 -33.82 -17.64 20.14
C LEU A 739 -34.39 -19.07 19.97
N ARG A 740 -33.85 -20.06 20.68
CA ARG A 740 -34.36 -21.43 20.65
C ARG A 740 -35.71 -21.61 21.32
N ARG A 741 -36.17 -20.63 22.13
CA ARG A 741 -37.50 -20.63 22.73
C ARG A 741 -38.59 -20.12 21.79
N LEU A 742 -38.22 -19.55 20.66
CA LEU A 742 -39.19 -19.15 19.65
C LEU A 742 -39.94 -20.36 19.12
N ASN A 743 -41.26 -20.26 19.02
CA ASN A 743 -42.11 -21.30 18.39
C ASN A 743 -41.88 -21.22 16.85
N LEU A 744 -40.82 -21.85 16.39
CA LEU A 744 -40.40 -21.72 14.98
C LEU A 744 -41.50 -22.29 14.04
N ALA A 745 -42.19 -23.34 14.41
CA ALA A 745 -43.25 -23.92 13.57
C ALA A 745 -44.39 -22.92 13.33
N GLU A 746 -44.80 -22.20 14.39
CA GLU A 746 -45.82 -21.16 14.28
C GLU A 746 -45.34 -19.95 13.48
N ILE A 747 -44.08 -19.53 13.69
CA ILE A 747 -43.48 -18.46 12.93
C ILE A 747 -43.46 -18.76 11.43
N LEU A 748 -43.00 -19.98 11.08
CA LEU A 748 -42.96 -20.39 9.68
C LEU A 748 -44.36 -20.52 9.05
N TRP A 749 -45.36 -20.92 9.82
CA TRP A 749 -46.74 -20.93 9.35
C TRP A 749 -47.25 -19.52 9.09
N ASN A 750 -46.92 -18.56 9.97
CA ASN A 750 -47.34 -17.16 9.85
C ASN A 750 -46.63 -16.39 8.72
N ILE A 751 -45.47 -16.87 8.23
CA ILE A 751 -44.83 -16.30 7.04
C ILE A 751 -45.68 -16.56 5.78
N ILE A 752 -46.47 -17.63 5.78
CA ILE A 752 -47.33 -17.97 4.64
C ILE A 752 -48.62 -17.13 4.71
N PRO A 753 -49.03 -16.43 3.65
CA PRO A 753 -50.30 -15.70 3.60
C PRO A 753 -51.49 -16.58 3.94
N TYR A 754 -52.49 -16.02 4.66
CA TYR A 754 -53.63 -16.76 5.17
C TYR A 754 -54.41 -17.54 4.10
N GLU A 755 -54.57 -16.93 2.92
CA GLU A 755 -55.28 -17.56 1.78
C GLU A 755 -54.50 -18.84 1.34
N LEU A 756 -53.16 -18.77 1.29
CA LEU A 756 -52.32 -19.91 0.96
C LEU A 756 -52.31 -20.98 2.07
N GLN A 757 -52.41 -20.58 3.36
CA GLN A 757 -52.53 -21.54 4.46
C GLN A 757 -53.79 -22.40 4.28
N THR A 758 -54.91 -21.76 3.90
CA THR A 758 -56.18 -22.47 3.65
C THR A 758 -56.03 -23.42 2.47
N GLU A 759 -55.41 -23.03 1.40
CA GLU A 759 -55.13 -23.89 0.23
C GLU A 759 -54.18 -25.05 0.57
N ILE A 760 -53.13 -24.81 1.36
CA ILE A 760 -52.21 -25.85 1.81
C ILE A 760 -52.95 -26.87 2.70
N ASP A 761 -53.85 -26.43 3.59
CA ASP A 761 -54.65 -27.31 4.43
C ASP A 761 -55.63 -28.17 3.62
N ARG A 762 -56.16 -27.64 2.54
CA ARG A 762 -57.06 -28.31 1.62
C ARG A 762 -56.29 -29.34 0.74
N LEU A 763 -55.19 -28.95 0.14
CA LEU A 763 -54.42 -29.78 -0.80
C LEU A 763 -53.59 -30.82 -0.10
N ALA A 764 -53.06 -30.50 1.07
CA ALA A 764 -52.20 -31.40 1.84
C ALA A 764 -52.66 -31.47 3.33
N PRO A 765 -53.78 -32.13 3.63
CA PRO A 765 -54.29 -32.21 4.97
C PRO A 765 -53.29 -32.93 5.90
N THR A 766 -53.25 -32.53 7.16
CA THR A 766 -52.34 -33.14 8.15
C THR A 766 -52.74 -34.55 8.58
N HIS A 767 -54.03 -34.89 8.45
CA HIS A 767 -54.58 -36.17 8.87
C HIS A 767 -55.64 -36.68 7.90
N ILE A 768 -55.77 -37.95 7.78
CA ILE A 768 -56.87 -38.63 7.06
C ILE A 768 -57.70 -39.40 8.08
N LYS A 769 -59.05 -39.29 7.97
CA LYS A 769 -59.97 -40.04 8.77
C LYS A 769 -60.15 -41.47 8.17
N VAL A 770 -59.86 -42.48 8.93
CA VAL A 770 -60.02 -43.87 8.52
C VAL A 770 -61.35 -44.47 9.06
N PRO A 771 -61.83 -45.61 8.57
CA PRO A 771 -63.12 -46.16 8.92
C PRO A 771 -63.36 -46.32 10.43
N THR A 772 -62.35 -46.54 11.25
CA THR A 772 -62.47 -46.56 12.72
C THR A 772 -62.79 -45.19 13.35
N GLY A 773 -62.89 -44.15 12.59
CA GLY A 773 -62.99 -42.75 13.04
C GLY A 773 -61.70 -42.16 13.59
N SER A 774 -60.56 -42.88 13.51
CA SER A 774 -59.21 -42.33 13.84
C SER A 774 -58.77 -41.37 12.83
N HIS A 775 -58.16 -40.25 13.30
CA HIS A 775 -57.45 -39.32 12.44
C HIS A 775 -55.97 -39.71 12.38
N ILE A 776 -55.57 -40.35 11.31
CA ILE A 776 -54.20 -40.83 11.12
C ILE A 776 -53.41 -39.71 10.41
N ARG A 777 -52.26 -39.38 10.96
CA ARG A 777 -51.38 -38.35 10.40
C ARG A 777 -50.75 -38.82 9.08
N ILE A 778 -50.69 -37.90 8.12
CA ILE A 778 -49.96 -38.07 6.88
C ILE A 778 -48.53 -37.61 7.08
N ASP A 779 -47.59 -38.37 6.58
CA ASP A 779 -46.14 -38.01 6.57
C ASP A 779 -45.69 -37.61 5.14
N TYR A 780 -45.42 -36.32 4.94
CA TYR A 780 -44.90 -35.76 3.70
C TYR A 780 -43.37 -35.90 3.71
N ARG A 781 -42.81 -36.95 3.11
CA ARG A 781 -41.40 -37.30 3.15
C ARG A 781 -40.66 -36.65 1.96
N GLN A 782 -39.48 -36.11 2.25
CA GLN A 782 -38.65 -35.56 1.21
C GLN A 782 -38.20 -36.67 0.22
N GLY A 783 -38.38 -36.42 -1.09
CA GLY A 783 -38.00 -37.37 -2.13
C GLY A 783 -38.95 -38.58 -2.29
N ALA A 784 -40.04 -38.63 -1.54
CA ALA A 784 -41.10 -39.64 -1.75
C ALA A 784 -42.04 -39.14 -2.90
N GLU A 785 -42.36 -40.04 -3.81
CA GLU A 785 -43.30 -39.76 -4.92
C GLU A 785 -44.72 -39.47 -4.41
N ALA A 786 -45.08 -39.99 -3.25
CA ALA A 786 -46.39 -39.80 -2.63
C ALA A 786 -46.30 -39.66 -1.09
N PRO A 787 -47.22 -38.91 -0.44
CA PRO A 787 -47.33 -38.85 1.03
C PRO A 787 -47.64 -40.19 1.61
N VAL A 788 -47.08 -40.48 2.79
CA VAL A 788 -47.19 -41.81 3.45
C VAL A 788 -48.25 -41.78 4.53
N LEU A 789 -49.15 -42.74 4.51
CA LEU A 789 -50.14 -42.99 5.58
C LEU A 789 -49.83 -44.30 6.30
N SER A 790 -49.17 -44.20 7.45
CA SER A 790 -48.82 -45.38 8.27
C SER A 790 -50.01 -45.75 9.18
N VAL A 791 -50.76 -46.78 8.84
CA VAL A 791 -52.02 -47.18 9.50
C VAL A 791 -52.09 -48.65 9.75
N ARG A 792 -52.68 -49.09 10.88
CA ARG A 792 -52.86 -50.50 11.10
C ARG A 792 -53.87 -51.08 10.12
N LEU A 793 -53.52 -52.22 9.51
CA LEU A 793 -54.33 -52.87 8.50
C LEU A 793 -55.81 -53.04 8.93
N GLN A 794 -56.01 -53.30 10.20
CA GLN A 794 -57.37 -53.51 10.78
C GLN A 794 -58.24 -52.27 10.86
N GLU A 795 -57.60 -51.07 10.84
CA GLU A 795 -58.27 -49.76 10.82
C GLU A 795 -58.75 -49.37 9.42
N CYS A 796 -58.28 -50.11 8.39
CA CYS A 796 -58.60 -49.87 6.98
C CYS A 796 -59.71 -50.87 6.47
N PHE A 797 -60.21 -51.76 7.26
CA PHE A 797 -61.31 -52.65 6.84
C PHE A 797 -62.53 -51.79 6.45
N GLY A 798 -63.20 -52.17 5.36
CA GLY A 798 -64.32 -51.43 4.78
C GLY A 798 -63.86 -50.23 3.87
N MET A 799 -62.56 -50.02 3.71
CA MET A 799 -62.01 -48.95 2.85
C MET A 799 -61.75 -49.53 1.43
N GLU A 800 -62.58 -49.17 0.46
CA GLU A 800 -62.53 -49.74 -0.89
C GLU A 800 -61.39 -49.17 -1.70
N GLN A 801 -61.12 -47.86 -1.58
CA GLN A 801 -60.13 -47.12 -2.38
C GLN A 801 -59.06 -46.54 -1.51
N THR A 802 -57.86 -46.32 -2.12
CA THR A 802 -56.77 -45.59 -1.52
C THR A 802 -57.17 -44.15 -1.30
N PRO A 803 -56.98 -43.61 -0.09
CA PRO A 803 -57.23 -42.19 0.12
C PRO A 803 -56.32 -41.34 -0.77
N CYS A 804 -56.82 -40.23 -1.24
CA CYS A 804 -56.08 -39.26 -2.06
C CYS A 804 -55.98 -37.90 -1.36
N VAL A 805 -54.94 -37.20 -1.65
CA VAL A 805 -54.73 -35.79 -1.31
C VAL A 805 -54.64 -34.99 -2.64
N ASN A 806 -54.34 -33.68 -2.57
CA ASN A 806 -54.21 -32.83 -3.77
C ASN A 806 -55.46 -32.89 -4.65
N ASP A 807 -56.61 -32.58 -4.07
CA ASP A 807 -57.92 -32.67 -4.73
C ASP A 807 -58.21 -33.98 -5.43
N GLY A 808 -57.73 -35.08 -4.84
CA GLY A 808 -57.93 -36.40 -5.39
C GLY A 808 -56.95 -36.87 -6.44
N GLN A 809 -56.02 -36.03 -6.82
CA GLN A 809 -55.02 -36.32 -7.88
C GLN A 809 -53.85 -37.19 -7.39
N GLN A 810 -53.55 -37.13 -6.07
CA GLN A 810 -52.41 -37.81 -5.50
C GLN A 810 -52.82 -38.89 -4.52
N PRO A 811 -52.76 -40.17 -4.89
CA PRO A 811 -53.04 -41.27 -3.94
C PRO A 811 -51.90 -41.36 -2.92
N VAL A 812 -52.24 -41.56 -1.64
CA VAL A 812 -51.25 -41.73 -0.58
C VAL A 812 -50.62 -43.13 -0.66
N LEU A 813 -49.36 -43.23 -0.29
CA LEU A 813 -48.72 -44.54 -0.08
C LEU A 813 -49.16 -45.11 1.28
N MET A 814 -50.03 -46.10 1.25
CA MET A 814 -50.49 -46.78 2.44
C MET A 814 -49.40 -47.70 2.98
N GLU A 815 -48.84 -47.33 4.12
CA GLU A 815 -47.95 -48.20 4.90
C GLU A 815 -48.86 -48.97 5.92
N LEU A 816 -49.29 -50.12 5.48
CA LEU A 816 -50.17 -50.99 6.32
C LEU A 816 -49.35 -51.63 7.41
N LEU A 817 -49.74 -51.39 8.66
CA LEU A 817 -49.02 -51.86 9.82
C LEU A 817 -49.75 -53.12 10.46
N SER A 818 -48.92 -53.98 11.04
CA SER A 818 -49.45 -55.05 11.92
C SER A 818 -50.05 -54.45 13.22
N PRO A 819 -50.80 -55.27 14.04
CA PRO A 819 -51.23 -54.83 15.36
C PRO A 819 -50.12 -54.33 16.27
N GLY A 820 -48.89 -54.77 16.06
CA GLY A 820 -47.69 -54.38 16.79
C GLY A 820 -46.92 -53.24 16.11
N PHE A 821 -47.56 -52.44 15.22
CA PHE A 821 -46.98 -51.26 14.52
C PHE A 821 -45.76 -51.58 13.67
N LYS A 822 -45.61 -52.81 13.14
CA LYS A 822 -44.57 -53.13 12.17
C LYS A 822 -45.13 -53.06 10.74
N PRO A 823 -44.45 -52.48 9.78
CA PRO A 823 -44.88 -52.48 8.39
C PRO A 823 -45.03 -53.90 7.87
N VAL A 824 -46.16 -54.18 7.19
CA VAL A 824 -46.45 -55.46 6.59
C VAL A 824 -46.69 -55.38 5.09
N GLN A 825 -47.13 -54.19 4.61
CA GLN A 825 -47.36 -53.96 3.19
C GLN A 825 -47.29 -52.49 2.90
N LEU A 826 -46.69 -52.14 1.77
CA LEU A 826 -46.74 -50.79 1.12
C LEU A 826 -47.64 -50.91 -0.11
N THR A 827 -48.63 -50.05 -0.26
CA THR A 827 -49.44 -49.98 -1.46
C THR A 827 -50.03 -48.60 -1.73
N GLN A 828 -50.11 -48.26 -3.00
CA GLN A 828 -50.85 -47.12 -3.52
C GLN A 828 -52.20 -47.54 -4.11
N ASP A 829 -52.44 -48.85 -4.29
CA ASP A 829 -53.69 -49.44 -4.77
C ASP A 829 -54.24 -50.38 -3.72
N LEU A 830 -55.07 -49.84 -2.85
CA LEU A 830 -55.68 -50.56 -1.76
C LEU A 830 -56.71 -51.60 -2.29
N ALA A 831 -57.39 -51.29 -3.41
CA ALA A 831 -58.35 -52.11 -4.06
C ALA A 831 -57.70 -53.43 -4.60
N SER A 832 -56.58 -53.34 -5.27
CA SER A 832 -55.76 -54.50 -5.72
C SER A 832 -55.18 -55.26 -4.57
N PHE A 833 -54.76 -54.59 -3.47
CA PHE A 833 -54.28 -55.27 -2.24
C PHE A 833 -55.37 -56.16 -1.63
N TRP A 834 -56.58 -55.69 -1.52
CA TRP A 834 -57.66 -56.44 -0.95
C TRP A 834 -58.02 -57.68 -1.78
N LYS A 835 -57.92 -57.61 -3.07
CA LYS A 835 -58.21 -58.69 -4.02
C LYS A 835 -57.15 -59.81 -4.07
N GLY A 836 -55.89 -59.43 -3.76
CA GLY A 836 -54.75 -60.33 -3.97
C GLY A 836 -53.93 -60.53 -2.69
N THR A 837 -52.96 -59.62 -2.47
CA THR A 837 -51.92 -59.72 -1.44
C THR A 837 -52.48 -59.85 0.01
N TYR A 838 -53.67 -59.35 0.28
CA TYR A 838 -54.30 -59.40 1.60
C TYR A 838 -54.37 -60.78 2.15
N PHE A 839 -54.70 -61.80 1.33
CA PHE A 839 -54.90 -63.20 1.82
C PHE A 839 -53.57 -63.81 2.27
N GLU A 840 -52.46 -63.46 1.66
CA GLU A 840 -51.16 -63.89 2.12
C GLU A 840 -50.76 -63.14 3.42
N VAL A 841 -50.88 -61.84 3.47
CA VAL A 841 -50.64 -61.02 4.68
C VAL A 841 -51.53 -61.42 5.82
N ARG A 842 -52.85 -61.76 5.56
CA ARG A 842 -53.79 -62.24 6.53
C ARG A 842 -53.30 -63.57 7.16
N LYS A 843 -52.81 -64.50 6.31
CA LYS A 843 -52.38 -65.83 6.78
C LYS A 843 -51.18 -65.67 7.74
N GLU A 844 -50.22 -64.78 7.40
CA GLU A 844 -49.11 -64.52 8.26
C GLU A 844 -49.49 -63.75 9.54
N LEU A 845 -50.31 -62.75 9.46
CA LEU A 845 -50.73 -61.93 10.60
C LEU A 845 -51.65 -62.75 11.55
N ARG A 846 -52.55 -63.64 11.03
CA ARG A 846 -53.36 -64.49 11.83
C ARG A 846 -52.54 -65.50 12.66
N ARG A 847 -51.41 -65.98 12.09
CA ARG A 847 -50.48 -66.85 12.83
C ARG A 847 -49.76 -66.06 13.93
N ARG A 848 -49.36 -64.80 13.65
CA ARG A 848 -48.58 -64.01 14.59
C ARG A 848 -49.42 -63.27 15.63
N TYR A 849 -50.64 -62.93 15.27
CA TYR A 849 -51.58 -62.18 16.11
C TYR A 849 -52.96 -62.91 16.16
N PRO A 850 -53.09 -64.09 16.73
CA PRO A 850 -54.33 -64.95 16.64
C PRO A 850 -55.52 -64.37 17.41
N LYS A 851 -55.30 -63.41 18.32
CA LYS A 851 -56.37 -62.82 19.11
C LYS A 851 -57.00 -61.59 18.37
N HIS A 852 -56.45 -61.22 17.23
CA HIS A 852 -56.95 -60.08 16.43
C HIS A 852 -57.93 -60.57 15.36
N TYR A 853 -58.76 -59.65 14.92
CA TYR A 853 -59.78 -59.94 13.91
C TYR A 853 -59.16 -59.91 12.49
N TRP A 854 -59.32 -61.03 11.74
CA TRP A 854 -58.79 -61.22 10.38
C TRP A 854 -59.93 -61.78 9.47
N PRO A 855 -60.82 -60.94 8.95
CA PRO A 855 -62.00 -61.35 8.18
C PRO A 855 -61.59 -61.99 6.85
N GLU A 856 -62.55 -62.78 6.29
CA GLU A 856 -62.40 -63.35 4.96
C GLU A 856 -62.69 -62.28 3.90
N ASN A 857 -63.73 -61.51 4.09
CA ASN A 857 -63.98 -60.32 3.28
C ASN A 857 -63.62 -59.02 4.05
N PRO A 858 -62.44 -58.40 3.74
CA PRO A 858 -62.03 -57.15 4.46
C PRO A 858 -62.89 -55.95 4.15
N LEU A 859 -63.62 -55.93 3.01
CA LEU A 859 -64.44 -54.80 2.57
C LEU A 859 -65.80 -54.75 3.29
N GLU A 860 -66.34 -55.88 3.68
CA GLU A 860 -67.58 -55.95 4.44
C GLU A 860 -67.33 -55.96 5.96
N ALA A 861 -66.10 -56.07 6.36
CA ALA A 861 -65.72 -56.17 7.76
C ALA A 861 -65.67 -54.79 8.45
N GLU A 862 -66.13 -54.74 9.69
CA GLU A 862 -66.03 -53.57 10.53
C GLU A 862 -64.57 -53.29 10.94
N ALA A 863 -64.10 -52.05 10.72
CA ALA A 863 -62.75 -51.62 11.13
C ALA A 863 -62.62 -51.63 12.66
N VAL A 864 -61.49 -52.09 13.18
CA VAL A 864 -61.27 -52.16 14.62
C VAL A 864 -59.89 -51.61 15.03
N LYS A 865 -59.84 -50.92 16.16
CA LYS A 865 -58.58 -50.32 16.72
C LYS A 865 -57.73 -51.37 17.47
N GLY A 866 -58.19 -52.52 17.71
CA GLY A 866 -57.55 -53.57 18.53
C GLY A 866 -58.16 -54.91 18.40
N VAL A 867 -58.17 -55.71 19.48
CA VAL A 867 -58.83 -57.03 19.54
C VAL A 867 -60.36 -56.76 19.56
N LYS A 868 -61.09 -57.36 18.60
CA LYS A 868 -62.59 -57.34 18.64
C LYS A 868 -63.05 -58.04 19.89
N ARG A 869 -63.72 -57.36 20.82
CA ARG A 869 -64.38 -57.98 21.96
C ARG A 869 -65.62 -58.67 21.41
N ASN A 870 -65.73 -59.92 21.53
CA ASN A 870 -66.98 -60.66 21.32
C ASN A 870 -68.00 -60.18 22.37
N ASN A 871 -69.04 -59.50 21.97
CA ASN A 871 -70.22 -59.31 22.77
C ASN A 871 -71.00 -60.55 22.80
#